data_daddb4fffee6e93bd22a5aae34d73050
#
_entry.id   daddb4fffee6e93bd22a5aae34d73050
#
_cell.length_a   1.000
_cell.length_b   1.000
_cell.length_c   1.000
_cell.angle_alpha   90.00
_cell.angle_beta   90.00
_cell.angle_gamma   90.00
#
_symmetry.space_group_name_H-M   'P 1'
#
loop_
_entity.id
_entity.type
_entity.pdbx_description
1 polymer ?
#
loop_
_entity_poly.entity_id
_entity_poly.type
_entity_poly.pdbx_seq_one_letter_code
_entity_poly.pdbx_strand_id
1 'polypeptide(L)'
;IMTGALDLAFGIPPWIGYIISAAVVIPLVIYGVQLISRFQLLTQPFWIILNILPFVFIAFMDWQKFDLWRAFAGIGHSNGEVGGAAPFDLVEFGAASAVILALMPQIGEQVDFLRFLPPEGQRKWRHRFAVFLAGPGWVLVGVPKLLAGSFLAVLTLSSAVPVEDAADPAHMYLAAFGYMIPNETAALMLMAAFVVVSQLKINVMNAYAGSLAWSNFFSRLTHSHPGRVVWLVFNVIIALLLMELGIYRLLEETLGIFSIVAMSWLCTISADLFINKPLGLSPPGIEFKRAHLYDVNPVGLGAMFSATGIALTAHFGLFGPLMASLATYLTLSAFVVSPVIAFATKGKYYLARKPRQSWKTLGSITCSICEHPFEHEDMAWCPAYAAPICSLCCSLDSRCHDMCKPHARLNTQIGTVARTFLTESVIAKLTTRLGRYGMTAVISISAIGAILSLIAYQVGQAAPANAEVIYGTILIVFFVFAIITGIFSWFYVLAHDSRMVAEEESSRQNTLLLKEISAHKKTDAALQDAKETAEAANRAKSRYVVGLSHELRTPLNAVLGYAQILERDDTIPAPRQSAIKVIKRSADHLSGLIDGLLDISKIEAGRLQVYSNEINIQDFLDQIGIGHDFAPAKINQPGLVTRITAITTRPPAV
;
A
#
# COMPACT_ATOMS: atom_id res chain seq x y z
N ILE A 1 -29.39 15.19 2.93
CA ILE A 1 -29.70 15.72 1.57
C ILE A 1 -30.39 14.66 0.70
N MET A 2 -29.73 13.52 0.37
CA MET A 2 -30.36 12.44 -0.42
C MET A 2 -31.66 11.94 0.23
N THR A 3 -31.65 11.76 1.53
CA THR A 3 -32.79 11.35 2.35
C THR A 3 -33.93 12.35 2.32
N GLY A 4 -33.64 13.66 2.43
CA GLY A 4 -34.66 14.70 2.32
C GLY A 4 -35.35 14.71 0.95
N ALA A 5 -34.60 14.49 -0.13
CA ALA A 5 -35.18 14.34 -1.47
C ALA A 5 -36.05 13.09 -1.61
N LEU A 6 -35.69 11.98 -0.96
CA LEU A 6 -36.48 10.74 -0.95
C LEU A 6 -37.78 10.88 -0.09
N ASP A 7 -37.69 11.61 1.02
CA ASP A 7 -38.83 11.90 1.88
C ASP A 7 -39.83 12.80 1.16
N LEU A 8 -39.36 13.92 0.60
CA LEU A 8 -40.23 14.85 -0.14
C LEU A 8 -40.89 14.21 -1.35
N ALA A 9 -40.18 13.36 -2.11
CA ALA A 9 -40.71 12.80 -3.35
C ALA A 9 -41.55 11.53 -3.16
N PHE A 10 -41.20 10.70 -2.18
CA PHE A 10 -41.76 9.36 -2.01
C PHE A 10 -42.28 9.07 -0.61
N GLY A 11 -42.19 10.02 0.34
CA GLY A 11 -42.59 9.82 1.72
C GLY A 11 -41.74 8.77 2.46
N ILE A 12 -40.49 8.55 2.04
CA ILE A 12 -39.60 7.58 2.67
C ILE A 12 -39.08 8.17 3.98
N PRO A 13 -39.34 7.54 5.13
CA PRO A 13 -38.87 8.08 6.41
C PRO A 13 -37.37 8.17 6.47
N PRO A 14 -36.79 9.21 7.15
CA PRO A 14 -35.37 9.53 7.15
C PRO A 14 -34.45 8.34 7.48
N TRP A 15 -34.78 7.52 8.47
CA TRP A 15 -33.97 6.36 8.87
C TRP A 15 -33.83 5.31 7.76
N ILE A 16 -34.90 5.06 6.95
CA ILE A 16 -34.82 4.17 5.77
C ILE A 16 -33.95 4.82 4.70
N GLY A 17 -34.11 6.13 4.47
CA GLY A 17 -33.31 6.90 3.52
C GLY A 17 -31.83 6.86 3.84
N TYR A 18 -31.42 6.88 5.13
CA TYR A 18 -30.04 6.74 5.57
C TYR A 18 -29.48 5.35 5.23
N ILE A 19 -30.23 4.30 5.50
CA ILE A 19 -29.83 2.92 5.15
C ILE A 19 -29.67 2.76 3.64
N ILE A 20 -30.60 3.26 2.84
CA ILE A 20 -30.53 3.22 1.38
C ILE A 20 -29.28 3.96 0.89
N SER A 21 -29.04 5.17 1.40
CA SER A 21 -27.88 5.99 1.03
C SER A 21 -26.57 5.29 1.35
N ALA A 22 -26.47 4.64 2.49
CA ALA A 22 -25.28 3.87 2.90
C ALA A 22 -25.11 2.61 2.04
N ALA A 23 -26.18 1.85 1.81
CA ALA A 23 -26.13 0.57 1.10
C ALA A 23 -25.75 0.72 -0.38
N VAL A 24 -26.25 1.75 -1.06
CA VAL A 24 -25.98 1.97 -2.49
C VAL A 24 -24.51 2.36 -2.78
N VAL A 25 -23.84 3.01 -1.83
CA VAL A 25 -22.44 3.42 -1.98
C VAL A 25 -21.49 2.23 -1.97
N ILE A 26 -21.76 1.21 -1.15
CA ILE A 26 -20.85 0.08 -0.93
C ILE A 26 -20.48 -0.66 -2.23
N PRO A 27 -21.43 -1.15 -3.05
CA PRO A 27 -21.11 -1.89 -4.27
C PRO A 27 -20.34 -1.03 -5.29
N LEU A 28 -20.68 0.25 -5.43
CA LEU A 28 -20.01 1.16 -6.36
C LEU A 28 -18.54 1.34 -6.00
N VAL A 29 -18.21 1.40 -4.70
CA VAL A 29 -16.84 1.59 -4.24
C VAL A 29 -16.04 0.28 -4.22
N ILE A 30 -16.68 -0.86 -3.96
CA ILE A 30 -16.00 -2.17 -3.98
C ILE A 30 -15.36 -2.44 -5.35
N TYR A 31 -16.09 -2.19 -6.44
CA TYR A 31 -15.57 -2.37 -7.81
C TYR A 31 -14.46 -1.38 -8.19
N GLY A 32 -14.21 -0.38 -7.36
CA GLY A 32 -13.06 0.49 -7.44
C GLY A 32 -13.17 1.64 -8.46
N VAL A 33 -12.03 2.30 -8.69
CA VAL A 33 -11.95 3.57 -9.44
C VAL A 33 -12.49 3.49 -10.86
N GLN A 34 -12.45 2.33 -11.50
CA GLN A 34 -12.94 2.17 -12.87
C GLN A 34 -14.46 2.33 -12.96
N LEU A 35 -15.21 1.70 -12.05
CA LEU A 35 -16.67 1.84 -12.01
C LEU A 35 -17.06 3.25 -11.57
N ILE A 36 -16.36 3.80 -10.56
CA ILE A 36 -16.55 5.18 -10.10
C ILE A 36 -16.37 6.15 -11.26
N SER A 37 -15.27 6.03 -12.02
CA SER A 37 -15.00 6.89 -13.17
C SER A 37 -16.08 6.80 -14.26
N ARG A 38 -16.53 5.59 -14.59
CA ARG A 38 -17.62 5.40 -15.57
C ARG A 38 -18.93 6.03 -15.09
N PHE A 39 -19.29 5.81 -13.83
CA PHE A 39 -20.47 6.43 -13.22
C PHE A 39 -20.38 7.96 -13.26
N GLN A 40 -19.23 8.52 -12.88
CA GLN A 40 -19.00 9.97 -12.92
C GLN A 40 -19.14 10.53 -14.34
N LEU A 41 -18.54 9.89 -15.35
CA LEU A 41 -18.59 10.33 -16.74
C LEU A 41 -19.98 10.25 -17.33
N LEU A 42 -20.73 9.16 -17.08
CA LEU A 42 -22.09 8.98 -17.60
C LEU A 42 -23.09 10.01 -17.03
N THR A 43 -22.96 10.32 -15.75
CA THR A 43 -23.86 11.26 -15.06
C THR A 43 -23.44 12.73 -15.23
N GLN A 44 -22.22 13.01 -15.69
CA GLN A 44 -21.69 14.36 -15.75
C GLN A 44 -22.47 15.32 -16.66
N PRO A 45 -22.89 14.95 -17.89
CA PRO A 45 -23.69 15.86 -18.73
C PRO A 45 -25.01 16.25 -18.09
N PHE A 46 -25.74 15.25 -17.55
CA PHE A 46 -27.00 15.46 -16.82
C PHE A 46 -26.78 16.40 -15.64
N TRP A 47 -25.74 16.16 -14.86
CA TRP A 47 -25.43 16.96 -13.69
C TRP A 47 -25.09 18.42 -14.06
N ILE A 48 -24.28 18.66 -15.11
CA ILE A 48 -23.93 20.02 -15.55
C ILE A 48 -25.15 20.76 -16.04
N ILE A 49 -25.96 20.14 -16.89
CA ILE A 49 -27.16 20.76 -17.46
C ILE A 49 -28.11 21.19 -16.35
N LEU A 50 -28.43 20.30 -15.41
CA LEU A 50 -29.38 20.60 -14.34
C LEU A 50 -28.83 21.54 -13.25
N ASN A 51 -27.49 21.72 -13.17
CA ASN A 51 -26.91 22.78 -12.34
C ASN A 51 -27.00 24.17 -12.98
N ILE A 52 -26.98 24.27 -14.30
CA ILE A 52 -26.92 25.58 -15.00
C ILE A 52 -28.30 26.03 -15.49
N LEU A 53 -29.08 25.11 -16.03
CA LEU A 53 -30.34 25.40 -16.72
C LEU A 53 -31.36 26.14 -15.85
N PRO A 54 -31.57 25.85 -14.56
CA PRO A 54 -32.51 26.60 -13.70
C PRO A 54 -32.18 28.07 -13.63
N PHE A 55 -30.89 28.44 -13.49
CA PHE A 55 -30.46 29.83 -13.41
C PHE A 55 -30.74 30.58 -14.71
N VAL A 56 -30.61 29.89 -15.85
CA VAL A 56 -30.95 30.49 -17.15
C VAL A 56 -32.44 30.75 -17.23
N PHE A 57 -33.31 29.84 -16.83
CA PHE A 57 -34.75 30.03 -16.81
C PHE A 57 -35.17 31.13 -15.85
N ILE A 58 -34.60 31.20 -14.64
CA ILE A 58 -34.89 32.24 -13.65
C ILE A 58 -34.46 33.61 -14.20
N ALA A 59 -33.30 33.69 -14.84
CA ALA A 59 -32.81 34.93 -15.43
C ALA A 59 -33.72 35.48 -16.54
N PHE A 60 -34.34 34.58 -17.33
CA PHE A 60 -35.26 35.00 -18.39
C PHE A 60 -36.68 35.26 -17.87
N MET A 61 -37.17 34.53 -16.86
CA MET A 61 -38.55 34.63 -16.39
C MET A 61 -38.70 35.64 -15.24
N ASP A 62 -37.73 35.72 -14.34
CA ASP A 62 -37.85 36.53 -13.13
C ASP A 62 -36.48 37.10 -12.70
N TRP A 63 -35.97 38.08 -13.48
CA TRP A 63 -34.71 38.76 -13.17
C TRP A 63 -34.72 39.44 -11.80
N GLN A 64 -35.90 39.83 -11.30
CA GLN A 64 -36.04 40.50 -10.00
C GLN A 64 -35.51 39.63 -8.85
N LYS A 65 -35.48 38.31 -8.99
CA LYS A 65 -34.92 37.41 -7.97
C LYS A 65 -33.41 37.59 -7.77
N PHE A 66 -32.70 38.01 -8.83
CA PHE A 66 -31.26 38.34 -8.69
C PHE A 66 -31.07 39.66 -7.95
N ASP A 67 -31.95 40.66 -8.16
CA ASP A 67 -31.92 41.90 -7.42
C ASP A 67 -32.28 41.69 -5.95
N LEU A 68 -33.27 40.81 -5.68
CA LEU A 68 -33.62 40.38 -4.32
C LEU A 68 -32.42 39.77 -3.60
N TRP A 69 -31.72 38.83 -4.26
CA TRP A 69 -30.53 38.17 -3.70
C TRP A 69 -29.40 39.19 -3.43
N ARG A 70 -29.18 40.12 -4.34
CA ARG A 70 -28.14 41.18 -4.15
C ARG A 70 -28.46 42.15 -3.02
N ALA A 71 -29.75 42.37 -2.74
CA ALA A 71 -30.23 43.21 -1.65
C ALA A 71 -30.42 42.47 -0.32
N PHE A 72 -30.24 41.14 -0.29
CA PHE A 72 -30.47 40.36 0.90
C PHE A 72 -29.39 40.62 1.96
N ALA A 73 -29.85 41.11 3.12
CA ALA A 73 -28.98 41.55 4.23
C ALA A 73 -28.62 40.44 5.26
N GLY A 74 -29.12 39.23 5.08
CA GLY A 74 -28.98 38.14 6.06
C GLY A 74 -30.25 37.98 6.93
N ILE A 75 -30.39 36.79 7.54
CA ILE A 75 -31.57 36.42 8.34
C ILE A 75 -31.59 37.20 9.69
N GLY A 76 -30.43 37.42 10.29
CA GLY A 76 -30.27 38.06 11.60
C GLY A 76 -30.54 39.58 11.59
N HIS A 77 -30.48 40.23 10.45
CA HIS A 77 -30.66 41.69 10.27
C HIS A 77 -32.01 42.10 9.68
N SER A 78 -32.80 41.13 9.21
CA SER A 78 -34.12 41.37 8.72
C SER A 78 -35.15 41.04 9.81
N ASN A 79 -35.88 42.05 10.32
CA ASN A 79 -37.10 41.80 11.11
C ASN A 79 -38.22 41.14 10.25
N GLY A 80 -37.84 40.21 9.40
CA GLY A 80 -38.71 39.56 8.41
C GLY A 80 -38.89 40.36 7.10
N GLU A 81 -38.29 41.54 6.96
CA GLU A 81 -38.32 42.33 5.73
C GLU A 81 -37.03 42.19 4.95
N VAL A 82 -37.14 41.76 3.71
CA VAL A 82 -36.07 41.67 2.74
C VAL A 82 -35.76 43.11 2.23
N GLY A 83 -34.77 43.76 2.79
CA GLY A 83 -34.36 45.04 2.26
C GLY A 83 -33.45 45.86 3.18
N GLY A 84 -32.22 46.06 2.77
CA GLY A 84 -31.22 46.95 3.36
C GLY A 84 -29.80 46.35 3.23
N ALA A 85 -28.84 47.12 2.71
CA ALA A 85 -27.44 46.68 2.72
C ALA A 85 -26.95 46.64 4.19
N ALA A 86 -26.76 45.46 4.75
CA ALA A 86 -26.16 45.32 6.05
C ALA A 86 -24.67 45.70 5.98
N PRO A 87 -24.12 46.40 7.00
CA PRO A 87 -22.70 46.60 7.12
C PRO A 87 -22.01 45.21 7.22
N PHE A 88 -20.79 45.10 6.70
CA PHE A 88 -19.99 43.89 6.82
C PHE A 88 -19.85 43.48 8.29
N ASP A 89 -20.35 42.31 8.63
CA ASP A 89 -20.23 41.74 9.97
C ASP A 89 -19.11 40.68 10.00
N LEU A 90 -18.11 40.92 10.86
CA LEU A 90 -16.96 40.05 11.00
C LEU A 90 -17.28 38.75 11.71
N VAL A 91 -18.34 38.71 12.55
CA VAL A 91 -18.81 37.49 13.23
C VAL A 91 -19.47 36.54 12.24
N GLU A 92 -20.37 37.05 11.40
CA GLU A 92 -21.03 36.27 10.35
C GLU A 92 -20.01 35.81 9.30
N PHE A 93 -19.06 36.68 8.93
CA PHE A 93 -17.96 36.31 8.03
C PHE A 93 -17.12 35.17 8.62
N GLY A 94 -16.82 35.21 9.91
CA GLY A 94 -16.09 34.15 10.62
C GLY A 94 -16.83 32.81 10.58
N ALA A 95 -18.11 32.81 10.90
CA ALA A 95 -18.96 31.61 10.88
C ALA A 95 -19.06 31.02 9.47
N ALA A 96 -19.38 31.83 8.45
CA ALA A 96 -19.48 31.38 7.06
C ALA A 96 -18.14 30.83 6.53
N SER A 97 -17.03 31.50 6.85
CA SER A 97 -15.71 31.05 6.43
C SER A 97 -15.28 29.74 7.12
N ALA A 98 -15.67 29.51 8.38
CA ALA A 98 -15.40 28.24 9.05
C ALA A 98 -16.04 27.06 8.31
N VAL A 99 -17.28 27.20 7.82
CA VAL A 99 -17.97 26.18 7.01
C VAL A 99 -17.20 25.92 5.70
N ILE A 100 -16.75 26.96 5.01
CA ILE A 100 -15.98 26.84 3.76
C ILE A 100 -14.61 26.18 4.02
N LEU A 101 -13.93 26.58 5.08
CA LEU A 101 -12.62 26.05 5.47
C LEU A 101 -12.69 24.58 5.92
N ALA A 102 -13.86 24.13 6.40
CA ALA A 102 -14.08 22.72 6.67
C ALA A 102 -14.01 21.83 5.42
N LEU A 103 -14.18 22.39 4.21
CA LEU A 103 -14.06 21.66 2.95
C LEU A 103 -12.62 21.57 2.42
N MET A 104 -11.68 22.33 2.98
CA MET A 104 -10.28 22.38 2.51
C MET A 104 -9.56 21.03 2.54
N PRO A 105 -9.81 20.08 3.46
CA PRO A 105 -9.18 18.75 3.42
C PRO A 105 -9.47 17.95 2.16
N GLN A 106 -10.52 18.26 1.40
CA GLN A 106 -10.81 17.63 0.10
C GLN A 106 -9.69 17.83 -0.93
N ILE A 107 -8.81 18.82 -0.74
CA ILE A 107 -7.57 18.97 -1.52
C ILE A 107 -6.71 17.70 -1.42
N GLY A 108 -6.64 17.05 -0.26
CA GLY A 108 -5.93 15.80 -0.06
C GLY A 108 -6.54 14.63 -0.83
N GLU A 109 -7.87 14.60 -0.98
CA GLU A 109 -8.57 13.56 -1.74
C GLU A 109 -8.29 13.62 -3.24
N GLN A 110 -8.05 14.80 -3.78
CA GLN A 110 -7.78 14.97 -5.20
C GLN A 110 -6.50 14.25 -5.65
N VAL A 111 -5.50 14.15 -4.78
CA VAL A 111 -4.27 13.42 -5.06
C VAL A 111 -4.55 11.94 -5.35
N ASP A 112 -5.53 11.34 -4.66
CA ASP A 112 -5.94 9.94 -4.87
C ASP A 112 -6.48 9.67 -6.27
N PHE A 113 -7.00 10.68 -6.94
CA PHE A 113 -7.51 10.59 -8.32
C PHE A 113 -6.49 11.08 -9.36
N LEU A 114 -5.73 12.15 -9.05
CA LEU A 114 -4.72 12.70 -9.94
C LEU A 114 -3.62 11.68 -10.30
N ARG A 115 -3.31 10.74 -9.40
CA ARG A 115 -2.33 9.67 -9.65
C ARG A 115 -2.70 8.73 -10.80
N PHE A 116 -3.98 8.69 -11.23
CA PHE A 116 -4.44 7.90 -12.37
C PHE A 116 -4.38 8.65 -13.69
N LEU A 117 -3.92 9.91 -13.70
CA LEU A 117 -3.69 10.63 -14.96
C LEU A 117 -2.58 9.93 -15.74
N PRO A 118 -2.76 9.77 -17.06
CA PRO A 118 -1.72 9.21 -17.91
C PRO A 118 -0.47 10.10 -17.86
N PRO A 119 0.73 9.53 -18.05
CA PRO A 119 1.97 10.30 -18.09
C PRO A 119 1.91 11.35 -19.20
N GLU A 120 2.74 12.42 -19.08
CA GLU A 120 2.79 13.51 -20.06
C GLU A 120 2.92 12.95 -21.48
N GLY A 121 1.83 13.01 -22.24
CA GLY A 121 1.82 12.63 -23.65
C GLY A 121 2.27 13.78 -24.56
N GLN A 122 2.11 13.58 -25.90
CA GLN A 122 2.48 14.58 -26.92
C GLN A 122 1.79 15.96 -26.73
N ARG A 123 0.66 16.03 -26.05
CA ARG A 123 -0.08 17.27 -25.78
C ARG A 123 0.12 17.77 -24.35
N LYS A 124 1.32 18.21 -24.02
CA LYS A 124 1.70 18.74 -22.70
C LYS A 124 0.75 19.81 -22.15
N TRP A 125 0.22 20.69 -23.00
CA TRP A 125 -0.72 21.73 -22.57
C TRP A 125 -2.03 21.14 -22.03
N ARG A 126 -2.62 20.14 -22.71
CA ARG A 126 -3.87 19.52 -22.25
C ARG A 126 -3.68 18.80 -20.91
N HIS A 127 -2.55 18.15 -20.74
CA HIS A 127 -2.20 17.50 -19.47
C HIS A 127 -2.07 18.51 -18.34
N ARG A 128 -1.29 19.58 -18.55
CA ARG A 128 -1.11 20.67 -17.57
C ARG A 128 -2.42 21.37 -17.23
N PHE A 129 -3.28 21.60 -18.21
CA PHE A 129 -4.60 22.20 -17.99
C PHE A 129 -5.52 21.25 -17.19
N ALA A 130 -5.51 19.94 -17.46
CA ALA A 130 -6.26 18.95 -16.68
C ALA A 130 -5.77 18.89 -15.24
N VAL A 131 -4.46 18.88 -15.00
CA VAL A 131 -3.88 18.92 -13.65
C VAL A 131 -4.22 20.20 -12.93
N PHE A 132 -4.18 21.35 -13.63
CA PHE A 132 -4.57 22.65 -13.06
C PHE A 132 -6.04 22.66 -12.66
N LEU A 133 -6.96 22.23 -13.54
CA LEU A 133 -8.40 22.20 -13.23
C LEU A 133 -8.74 21.23 -12.11
N ALA A 134 -8.11 20.06 -12.10
CA ALA A 134 -8.34 19.04 -11.07
C ALA A 134 -7.65 19.35 -9.73
N GLY A 135 -6.63 20.22 -9.73
CA GLY A 135 -5.93 20.72 -8.55
C GLY A 135 -6.38 22.14 -8.17
N PRO A 136 -5.52 23.16 -8.30
CA PRO A 136 -5.83 24.52 -7.82
C PRO A 136 -7.00 25.18 -8.55
N GLY A 137 -7.28 24.80 -9.79
CA GLY A 137 -8.41 25.33 -10.57
C GLY A 137 -9.79 24.96 -10.02
N TRP A 138 -9.86 23.99 -9.09
CA TRP A 138 -11.10 23.64 -8.40
C TRP A 138 -11.71 24.84 -7.63
N VAL A 139 -10.85 25.71 -7.09
CA VAL A 139 -11.29 26.96 -6.42
C VAL A 139 -12.07 27.85 -7.38
N LEU A 140 -11.65 27.95 -8.65
CA LEU A 140 -12.35 28.75 -9.67
C LEU A 140 -13.76 28.24 -9.98
N VAL A 141 -13.98 26.92 -9.85
CA VAL A 141 -15.31 26.30 -10.00
C VAL A 141 -16.10 26.41 -8.70
N GLY A 142 -15.45 26.40 -7.56
CA GLY A 142 -16.06 26.52 -6.24
C GLY A 142 -16.75 27.86 -6.00
N VAL A 143 -16.13 28.98 -6.39
CA VAL A 143 -16.70 30.32 -6.20
C VAL A 143 -18.07 30.48 -6.85
N PRO A 144 -18.28 30.21 -8.17
CA PRO A 144 -19.62 30.24 -8.76
C PRO A 144 -20.63 29.35 -8.07
N LYS A 145 -20.22 28.16 -7.60
CA LYS A 145 -21.14 27.24 -6.89
C LYS A 145 -21.59 27.80 -5.54
N LEU A 146 -20.70 28.46 -4.79
CA LEU A 146 -21.06 29.12 -3.53
C LEU A 146 -22.05 30.27 -3.77
N LEU A 147 -21.80 31.09 -4.78
CA LEU A 147 -22.71 32.17 -5.19
C LEU A 147 -24.05 31.62 -5.63
N ALA A 148 -24.06 30.55 -6.43
CA ALA A 148 -25.28 29.88 -6.87
C ALA A 148 -26.08 29.28 -5.68
N GLY A 149 -25.38 28.66 -4.72
CA GLY A 149 -26.00 28.13 -3.50
C GLY A 149 -26.65 29.22 -2.66
N SER A 150 -25.97 30.34 -2.43
CA SER A 150 -26.52 31.49 -1.70
C SER A 150 -27.73 32.10 -2.42
N PHE A 151 -27.70 32.20 -3.76
CA PHE A 151 -28.84 32.63 -4.55
C PHE A 151 -30.03 31.69 -4.39
N LEU A 152 -29.81 30.40 -4.48
CA LEU A 152 -30.89 29.39 -4.31
C LEU A 152 -31.50 29.43 -2.90
N ALA A 153 -30.71 29.65 -1.85
CA ALA A 153 -31.23 29.81 -0.50
C ALA A 153 -32.18 31.00 -0.38
N VAL A 154 -31.79 32.18 -0.94
CA VAL A 154 -32.64 33.38 -0.96
C VAL A 154 -33.89 33.17 -1.82
N LEU A 155 -33.77 32.47 -2.95
CA LEU A 155 -34.90 32.11 -3.80
C LEU A 155 -35.91 31.26 -3.01
N THR A 156 -35.42 30.26 -2.27
CA THR A 156 -36.27 29.36 -1.47
C THR A 156 -36.97 30.11 -0.35
N LEU A 157 -36.29 31.01 0.35
CA LEU A 157 -36.89 31.90 1.34
C LEU A 157 -38.02 32.74 0.73
N SER A 158 -37.82 33.25 -0.49
CA SER A 158 -38.81 34.04 -1.19
C SER A 158 -40.03 33.20 -1.66
N SER A 159 -39.97 31.91 -1.59
CA SER A 159 -41.03 30.97 -1.99
C SER A 159 -41.82 30.45 -0.80
N ALA A 160 -41.84 31.18 0.32
CA ALA A 160 -42.53 30.85 1.58
C ALA A 160 -42.16 29.51 2.23
N VAL A 161 -40.96 29.02 1.96
CA VAL A 161 -40.38 27.85 2.66
C VAL A 161 -39.88 28.30 4.03
N PRO A 162 -40.09 27.55 5.12
CA PRO A 162 -39.55 27.89 6.43
C PRO A 162 -38.05 28.11 6.41
N VAL A 163 -37.58 29.03 7.25
CA VAL A 163 -36.13 29.38 7.32
C VAL A 163 -35.25 28.17 7.60
N GLU A 164 -35.74 27.22 8.42
CA GLU A 164 -35.03 25.99 8.78
C GLU A 164 -34.79 25.08 7.57
N ASP A 165 -35.70 25.08 6.58
CA ASP A 165 -35.63 24.23 5.39
C ASP A 165 -35.09 24.98 4.16
N ALA A 166 -34.93 26.31 4.24
CA ALA A 166 -34.49 27.11 3.10
C ALA A 166 -33.06 26.83 2.64
N ALA A 167 -32.23 26.31 3.53
CA ALA A 167 -30.86 25.88 3.24
C ALA A 167 -30.76 24.40 2.82
N ASP A 168 -31.86 23.63 2.83
CA ASP A 168 -31.85 22.26 2.33
C ASP A 168 -31.78 22.23 0.80
N PRO A 169 -30.77 21.58 0.19
CA PRO A 169 -30.65 21.44 -1.25
C PRO A 169 -31.86 20.88 -1.97
N ALA A 170 -32.66 19.99 -1.34
CA ALA A 170 -33.86 19.47 -1.94
C ALA A 170 -34.90 20.58 -2.18
N HIS A 171 -35.16 21.41 -1.16
CA HIS A 171 -36.05 22.58 -1.28
C HIS A 171 -35.53 23.62 -2.25
N MET A 172 -34.19 23.90 -2.20
CA MET A 172 -33.52 24.83 -3.11
C MET A 172 -33.70 24.46 -4.58
N TYR A 173 -33.44 23.20 -4.93
CA TYR A 173 -33.60 22.72 -6.31
C TYR A 173 -35.04 22.54 -6.71
N LEU A 174 -35.95 22.21 -5.79
CA LEU A 174 -37.40 22.16 -6.07
C LEU A 174 -37.91 23.56 -6.47
N ALA A 175 -37.58 24.59 -5.71
CA ALA A 175 -37.90 25.96 -6.02
C ALA A 175 -37.36 26.40 -7.39
N ALA A 176 -36.11 26.05 -7.69
CA ALA A 176 -35.44 26.39 -8.95
C ALA A 176 -36.02 25.64 -10.15
N PHE A 177 -36.35 24.36 -10.02
CA PHE A 177 -36.94 23.56 -11.12
C PHE A 177 -38.42 23.92 -11.39
N GLY A 178 -39.13 24.51 -10.42
CA GLY A 178 -40.47 25.08 -10.64
C GLY A 178 -40.51 26.17 -11.73
N TYR A 179 -39.40 26.90 -11.96
CA TYR A 179 -39.27 27.83 -13.08
C TYR A 179 -39.08 27.14 -14.44
N MET A 180 -38.58 25.91 -14.45
CA MET A 180 -38.37 25.14 -15.70
C MET A 180 -39.59 24.30 -16.09
N ILE A 181 -40.25 23.72 -15.10
CA ILE A 181 -41.32 22.75 -15.29
C ILE A 181 -42.57 23.21 -14.51
N PRO A 182 -43.63 23.63 -15.20
CA PRO A 182 -44.87 24.09 -14.54
C PRO A 182 -45.62 22.99 -13.77
N ASN A 183 -45.36 21.71 -14.09
CA ASN A 183 -46.01 20.60 -13.41
C ASN A 183 -45.23 20.27 -12.12
N GLU A 184 -45.83 20.49 -10.97
CA GLU A 184 -45.23 20.30 -9.64
C GLU A 184 -44.70 18.89 -9.43
N THR A 185 -45.47 17.85 -9.83
CA THR A 185 -45.00 16.45 -9.68
C THR A 185 -43.80 16.16 -10.55
N ALA A 186 -43.75 16.69 -11.77
CA ALA A 186 -42.61 16.48 -12.65
C ALA A 186 -41.36 17.24 -12.14
N ALA A 187 -41.53 18.46 -11.61
CA ALA A 187 -40.45 19.22 -10.98
C ALA A 187 -39.93 18.49 -9.74
N LEU A 188 -40.81 17.93 -8.91
CA LEU A 188 -40.47 17.14 -7.74
C LEU A 188 -39.64 15.86 -8.11
N MET A 189 -40.09 15.12 -9.12
CA MET A 189 -39.39 13.92 -9.59
C MET A 189 -38.03 14.24 -10.20
N LEU A 190 -37.94 15.34 -10.96
CA LEU A 190 -36.63 15.81 -11.51
C LEU A 190 -35.70 16.24 -10.40
N MET A 191 -36.19 16.96 -9.40
CA MET A 191 -35.43 17.35 -8.22
C MET A 191 -34.91 16.11 -7.50
N ALA A 192 -35.74 15.14 -7.20
CA ALA A 192 -35.35 13.91 -6.51
C ALA A 192 -34.27 13.16 -7.29
N ALA A 193 -34.47 12.94 -8.60
CA ALA A 193 -33.47 12.29 -9.46
C ALA A 193 -32.14 13.03 -9.48
N PHE A 194 -32.17 14.35 -9.60
CA PHE A 194 -30.97 15.19 -9.63
C PHE A 194 -30.23 15.18 -8.31
N VAL A 195 -30.92 15.37 -7.18
CA VAL A 195 -30.30 15.39 -5.84
C VAL A 195 -29.74 14.02 -5.49
N VAL A 196 -30.47 12.93 -5.76
CA VAL A 196 -29.99 11.57 -5.52
C VAL A 196 -28.70 11.28 -6.32
N VAL A 197 -28.69 11.58 -7.63
CA VAL A 197 -27.49 11.39 -8.46
C VAL A 197 -26.34 12.27 -7.97
N SER A 198 -26.60 13.54 -7.65
CA SER A 198 -25.56 14.47 -7.15
C SER A 198 -24.93 13.99 -5.85
N GLN A 199 -25.75 13.58 -4.89
CA GLN A 199 -25.28 13.08 -3.61
C GLN A 199 -24.53 11.74 -3.74
N LEU A 200 -25.03 10.85 -4.59
CA LEU A 200 -24.37 9.58 -4.83
C LEU A 200 -22.96 9.78 -5.44
N LYS A 201 -22.81 10.77 -6.36
CA LYS A 201 -21.49 11.13 -6.91
C LYS A 201 -20.50 11.53 -5.82
N ILE A 202 -20.93 12.34 -4.86
CA ILE A 202 -20.08 12.82 -3.74
C ILE A 202 -19.83 11.68 -2.75
N ASN A 203 -20.86 10.96 -2.34
CA ASN A 203 -20.74 9.91 -1.33
C ASN A 203 -19.81 8.77 -1.77
N VAL A 204 -19.85 8.39 -3.05
CA VAL A 204 -18.96 7.36 -3.60
C VAL A 204 -17.50 7.81 -3.57
N MET A 205 -17.23 9.08 -3.90
CA MET A 205 -15.87 9.66 -3.85
C MET A 205 -15.35 9.70 -2.41
N ASN A 206 -16.14 10.26 -1.49
CA ASN A 206 -15.77 10.37 -0.08
C ASN A 206 -15.57 8.99 0.58
N ALA A 207 -16.42 8.02 0.28
CA ALA A 207 -16.28 6.66 0.80
C ALA A 207 -15.02 5.96 0.26
N TYR A 208 -14.68 6.19 -1.02
CA TYR A 208 -13.44 5.69 -1.61
C TYR A 208 -12.21 6.30 -0.95
N ALA A 209 -12.11 7.63 -0.91
CA ALA A 209 -11.00 8.36 -0.31
C ALA A 209 -10.88 8.06 1.19
N GLY A 210 -11.99 8.06 1.93
CA GLY A 210 -12.03 7.69 3.34
C GLY A 210 -11.52 6.27 3.60
N SER A 211 -11.90 5.29 2.77
CA SER A 211 -11.41 3.92 2.89
C SER A 211 -9.89 3.80 2.71
N LEU A 212 -9.31 4.61 1.81
CA LEU A 212 -7.87 4.68 1.61
C LEU A 212 -7.17 5.37 2.79
N ALA A 213 -7.73 6.48 3.28
CA ALA A 213 -7.19 7.22 4.41
C ALA A 213 -7.13 6.34 5.67
N TRP A 214 -8.22 5.66 6.02
CA TRP A 214 -8.26 4.70 7.14
C TRP A 214 -7.26 3.56 6.96
N SER A 215 -7.22 2.96 5.76
CA SER A 215 -6.28 1.90 5.44
C SER A 215 -4.82 2.33 5.64
N ASN A 216 -4.45 3.53 5.15
CA ASN A 216 -3.11 4.07 5.30
C ASN A 216 -2.77 4.42 6.75
N PHE A 217 -3.70 5.03 7.46
CA PHE A 217 -3.52 5.40 8.88
C PHE A 217 -3.28 4.16 9.74
N PHE A 218 -4.18 3.17 9.68
CA PHE A 218 -4.08 1.99 10.52
C PHE A 218 -2.93 1.07 10.12
N SER A 219 -2.60 0.95 8.82
CA SER A 219 -1.44 0.16 8.41
C SER A 219 -0.13 0.72 8.99
N ARG A 220 -0.03 2.05 9.10
CA ARG A 220 1.13 2.71 9.73
C ARG A 220 1.14 2.58 11.25
N LEU A 221 -0.02 2.68 11.89
CA LEU A 221 -0.13 2.66 13.35
C LEU A 221 -0.06 1.24 13.93
N THR A 222 -0.77 0.28 13.32
CA THR A 222 -0.96 -1.07 13.88
C THR A 222 -0.17 -2.16 13.17
N HIS A 223 0.52 -1.85 12.07
CA HIS A 223 1.15 -2.84 11.18
C HIS A 223 0.19 -3.91 10.66
N SER A 224 -1.11 -3.62 10.65
CA SER A 224 -2.16 -4.51 10.17
C SER A 224 -2.84 -3.92 8.94
N HIS A 225 -3.07 -4.75 7.94
CA HIS A 225 -3.73 -4.34 6.71
C HIS A 225 -4.85 -5.31 6.34
N PRO A 226 -6.05 -5.15 6.94
CA PRO A 226 -7.19 -6.03 6.69
C PRO A 226 -7.81 -5.87 5.29
N GLY A 227 -7.28 -4.95 4.50
CA GLY A 227 -7.78 -4.65 3.16
C GLY A 227 -8.73 -3.46 3.11
N ARG A 228 -8.80 -2.81 1.95
CA ARG A 228 -9.58 -1.59 1.73
C ARG A 228 -11.08 -1.76 1.98
N VAL A 229 -11.65 -2.92 1.64
CA VAL A 229 -13.09 -3.17 1.77
C VAL A 229 -13.54 -3.13 3.24
N VAL A 230 -12.71 -3.64 4.16
CA VAL A 230 -13.00 -3.56 5.60
C VAL A 230 -13.11 -2.11 6.05
N TRP A 231 -12.18 -1.27 5.62
CA TRP A 231 -12.19 0.15 5.94
C TRP A 231 -13.31 0.92 5.25
N LEU A 232 -13.75 0.48 4.06
CA LEU A 232 -14.93 1.03 3.41
C LEU A 232 -16.18 0.77 4.24
N VAL A 233 -16.41 -0.47 4.65
CA VAL A 233 -17.57 -0.84 5.49
C VAL A 233 -17.53 -0.09 6.82
N PHE A 234 -16.36 -0.02 7.45
CA PHE A 234 -16.15 0.74 8.68
C PHE A 234 -16.52 2.22 8.52
N ASN A 235 -16.05 2.86 7.44
CA ASN A 235 -16.35 4.27 7.15
C ASN A 235 -17.85 4.51 6.92
N VAL A 236 -18.52 3.61 6.19
CA VAL A 236 -19.95 3.70 5.91
C VAL A 236 -20.78 3.47 7.16
N ILE A 237 -20.38 2.53 8.05
CA ILE A 237 -21.07 2.31 9.33
C ILE A 237 -20.95 3.54 10.23
N ILE A 238 -19.77 4.18 10.32
CA ILE A 238 -19.60 5.41 11.07
C ILE A 238 -20.52 6.51 10.51
N ALA A 239 -20.54 6.69 9.19
CA ALA A 239 -21.39 7.68 8.54
C ALA A 239 -22.88 7.42 8.82
N LEU A 240 -23.33 6.17 8.73
CA LEU A 240 -24.71 5.78 9.06
C LEU A 240 -25.05 6.08 10.53
N LEU A 241 -24.14 5.72 11.45
CA LEU A 241 -24.33 6.00 12.88
C LEU A 241 -24.48 7.50 13.15
N LEU A 242 -23.62 8.32 12.53
CA LEU A 242 -23.68 9.77 12.67
C LEU A 242 -24.96 10.38 12.07
N MET A 243 -25.45 9.83 10.97
CA MET A 243 -26.73 10.23 10.37
C MET A 243 -27.92 9.89 11.28
N GLU A 244 -27.97 8.68 11.85
CA GLU A 244 -29.03 8.25 12.76
C GLU A 244 -29.03 9.03 14.09
N LEU A 245 -27.84 9.46 14.55
CA LEU A 245 -27.71 10.34 15.73
C LEU A 245 -28.16 11.79 15.48
N GLY A 246 -28.57 12.12 14.25
CA GLY A 246 -29.09 13.44 13.91
C GLY A 246 -28.05 14.56 13.94
N ILE A 247 -26.75 14.24 13.81
CA ILE A 247 -25.65 15.24 13.84
C ILE A 247 -25.80 16.28 12.75
N TYR A 248 -26.58 16.01 11.71
CA TYR A 248 -26.86 16.97 10.65
C TYR A 248 -27.51 18.27 11.16
N ARG A 249 -28.31 18.20 12.23
CA ARG A 249 -28.93 19.40 12.86
C ARG A 249 -27.92 20.33 13.55
N LEU A 250 -26.73 19.78 13.89
CA LEU A 250 -25.62 20.51 14.49
C LEU A 250 -24.48 20.72 13.49
N LEU A 251 -24.82 20.68 12.21
CA LEU A 251 -23.82 20.73 11.14
C LEU A 251 -22.89 21.95 11.25
N GLU A 252 -23.44 23.12 11.59
CA GLU A 252 -22.71 24.37 11.67
C GLU A 252 -21.65 24.32 12.80
N GLU A 253 -22.04 23.92 14.02
CA GLU A 253 -21.10 23.79 15.15
C GLU A 253 -20.06 22.70 14.90
N THR A 254 -20.50 21.56 14.35
CA THR A 254 -19.60 20.43 14.03
C THR A 254 -18.60 20.82 12.97
N LEU A 255 -19.02 21.52 11.92
CA LEU A 255 -18.13 22.01 10.86
C LEU A 255 -17.15 23.08 11.38
N GLY A 256 -17.54 23.90 12.33
CA GLY A 256 -16.65 24.85 13.01
C GLY A 256 -15.48 24.12 13.69
N ILE A 257 -15.78 23.13 14.53
CA ILE A 257 -14.74 22.31 15.22
C ILE A 257 -13.89 21.55 14.19
N PHE A 258 -14.53 20.93 13.19
CA PHE A 258 -13.83 20.17 12.15
C PHE A 258 -12.89 21.10 11.36
N SER A 259 -13.32 22.32 11.01
CA SER A 259 -12.50 23.30 10.31
C SER A 259 -11.24 23.66 11.09
N ILE A 260 -11.34 23.81 12.40
CA ILE A 260 -10.21 24.11 13.29
C ILE A 260 -9.16 23.00 13.19
N VAL A 261 -9.57 21.73 13.33
CA VAL A 261 -8.64 20.59 13.27
C VAL A 261 -8.03 20.49 11.86
N ALA A 262 -8.84 20.59 10.83
CA ALA A 262 -8.43 20.48 9.42
C ALA A 262 -7.46 21.59 9.03
N MET A 263 -7.76 22.83 9.40
CA MET A 263 -6.90 23.98 9.09
C MET A 263 -5.62 23.95 9.92
N SER A 264 -5.64 23.50 11.17
CA SER A 264 -4.41 23.30 11.96
C SER A 264 -3.47 22.31 11.29
N TRP A 265 -4.01 21.20 10.74
CA TRP A 265 -3.25 20.22 9.97
C TRP A 265 -2.65 20.84 8.69
N LEU A 266 -3.47 21.52 7.89
CA LEU A 266 -3.03 22.17 6.63
C LEU A 266 -2.01 23.28 6.88
N CYS A 267 -2.23 24.13 7.89
CA CYS A 267 -1.29 25.20 8.25
C CYS A 267 0.05 24.64 8.73
N THR A 268 0.03 23.51 9.45
CA THR A 268 1.25 22.84 9.90
C THR A 268 2.07 22.29 8.73
N ILE A 269 1.42 21.62 7.76
CA ILE A 269 2.09 21.14 6.53
C ILE A 269 2.63 22.32 5.72
N SER A 270 1.82 23.36 5.57
CA SER A 270 2.22 24.58 4.84
C SER A 270 3.40 25.27 5.52
N ALA A 271 3.42 25.34 6.85
CA ALA A 271 4.54 25.91 7.62
C ALA A 271 5.84 25.10 7.39
N ASP A 272 5.76 23.77 7.30
CA ASP A 272 6.92 22.96 6.99
C ASP A 272 7.45 23.24 5.57
N LEU A 273 6.56 23.30 4.58
CA LEU A 273 6.92 23.49 3.18
C LEU A 273 7.45 24.90 2.89
N PHE A 274 6.80 25.94 3.44
CA PHE A 274 7.09 27.34 3.11
C PHE A 274 8.06 28.02 4.07
N ILE A 275 8.23 27.52 5.30
CA ILE A 275 9.09 28.11 6.31
C ILE A 275 10.23 27.17 6.71
N ASN A 276 9.93 25.95 7.23
CA ASN A 276 10.97 25.07 7.76
C ASN A 276 11.95 24.60 6.70
N LYS A 277 11.47 24.21 5.50
CA LYS A 277 12.35 23.76 4.41
C LYS A 277 13.26 24.86 3.87
N PRO A 278 12.78 26.06 3.51
CA PRO A 278 13.63 27.14 3.06
C PRO A 278 14.64 27.61 4.10
N LEU A 279 14.26 27.58 5.40
CA LEU A 279 15.17 27.94 6.49
C LEU A 279 16.15 26.80 6.88
N GLY A 280 16.07 25.63 6.23
CA GLY A 280 16.93 24.48 6.55
C GLY A 280 16.60 23.81 7.89
N LEU A 281 15.46 24.11 8.50
CA LEU A 281 14.98 23.49 9.76
C LEU A 281 14.43 22.09 9.54
N SER A 282 14.02 21.75 8.31
CA SER A 282 13.61 20.40 7.90
C SER A 282 14.41 19.94 6.67
N PRO A 283 14.55 18.60 6.44
CA PRO A 283 15.31 18.07 5.33
C PRO A 283 14.76 18.52 3.98
N PRO A 284 15.63 18.74 2.97
CA PRO A 284 15.21 19.06 1.62
C PRO A 284 14.44 17.88 1.00
N GLY A 285 13.44 18.17 0.17
CA GLY A 285 12.57 17.18 -0.45
C GLY A 285 11.48 16.65 0.48
N ILE A 286 10.72 15.69 -0.01
CA ILE A 286 9.63 15.03 0.72
C ILE A 286 9.97 13.55 0.85
N GLU A 287 10.24 13.10 2.08
CA GLU A 287 10.41 11.68 2.35
C GLU A 287 9.07 11.08 2.73
N PHE A 288 8.67 10.02 2.06
CA PHE A 288 7.38 9.34 2.26
C PHE A 288 7.53 7.88 2.71
N LYS A 289 8.74 7.30 2.58
CA LYS A 289 8.99 5.89 2.94
C LYS A 289 8.96 5.70 4.44
N ARG A 290 8.12 4.78 4.90
CA ARG A 290 8.02 4.40 6.31
C ARG A 290 9.38 4.05 6.94
N ALA A 291 10.22 3.31 6.20
CA ALA A 291 11.54 2.88 6.67
C ALA A 291 12.48 4.02 7.09
N HIS A 292 12.21 5.24 6.61
CA HIS A 292 13.06 6.41 6.85
C HIS A 292 12.45 7.43 7.81
N LEU A 293 11.15 7.31 8.12
CA LEU A 293 10.41 8.26 8.94
C LEU A 293 10.29 7.77 10.39
N TYR A 294 10.25 8.70 11.33
CA TYR A 294 9.71 8.45 12.67
C TYR A 294 8.23 8.10 12.57
N ASP A 295 7.72 7.27 13.49
CA ASP A 295 6.29 6.97 13.53
C ASP A 295 5.48 8.23 13.89
N VAL A 296 6.02 9.07 14.76
CA VAL A 296 5.46 10.37 15.13
C VAL A 296 6.52 11.46 14.96
N ASN A 297 6.15 12.51 14.21
CA ASN A 297 6.96 13.73 14.13
C ASN A 297 6.42 14.78 15.13
N PRO A 298 7.16 15.08 16.23
CA PRO A 298 6.70 16.04 17.23
C PRO A 298 6.60 17.46 16.70
N VAL A 299 7.31 17.82 15.63
CA VAL A 299 7.18 19.14 15.01
C VAL A 299 5.79 19.30 14.39
N GLY A 300 5.38 18.32 13.58
CA GLY A 300 4.06 18.32 12.95
C GLY A 300 2.92 18.21 13.98
N LEU A 301 2.94 17.14 14.80
CA LEU A 301 1.89 16.94 15.79
C LEU A 301 1.85 18.04 16.86
N GLY A 302 3.00 18.49 17.33
CA GLY A 302 3.08 19.56 18.33
C GLY A 302 2.50 20.87 17.80
N ALA A 303 2.85 21.27 16.58
CA ALA A 303 2.29 22.46 15.96
C ALA A 303 0.78 22.33 15.72
N MET A 304 0.32 21.19 15.20
CA MET A 304 -1.10 20.92 14.97
C MET A 304 -1.91 20.99 16.27
N PHE A 305 -1.50 20.26 17.31
CA PHE A 305 -2.23 20.24 18.58
C PHE A 305 -2.21 21.58 19.30
N SER A 306 -1.09 22.32 19.25
CA SER A 306 -1.02 23.67 19.84
C SER A 306 -1.96 24.63 19.12
N ALA A 307 -1.94 24.65 17.78
CA ALA A 307 -2.82 25.50 16.98
C ALA A 307 -4.29 25.14 17.18
N THR A 308 -4.61 23.82 17.20
CA THR A 308 -5.97 23.34 17.50
C THR A 308 -6.41 23.75 18.91
N GLY A 309 -5.55 23.62 19.92
CA GLY A 309 -5.86 23.99 21.30
C GLY A 309 -6.16 25.49 21.43
N ILE A 310 -5.33 26.35 20.83
CA ILE A 310 -5.55 27.81 20.81
C ILE A 310 -6.88 28.14 20.13
N ALA A 311 -7.15 27.55 18.97
CA ALA A 311 -8.37 27.83 18.22
C ALA A 311 -9.63 27.29 18.93
N LEU A 312 -9.58 26.10 19.54
CA LEU A 312 -10.72 25.56 20.32
C LEU A 312 -11.01 26.40 21.57
N THR A 313 -9.99 26.90 22.29
CA THR A 313 -10.23 27.79 23.43
C THR A 313 -10.92 29.07 23.02
N ALA A 314 -10.61 29.62 21.83
CA ALA A 314 -11.31 30.75 21.27
C ALA A 314 -12.74 30.38 20.85
N HIS A 315 -12.94 29.25 20.16
CA HIS A 315 -14.24 28.77 19.71
C HIS A 315 -15.25 28.61 20.87
N PHE A 316 -14.78 28.13 22.01
CA PHE A 316 -15.61 28.03 23.22
C PHE A 316 -15.79 29.37 23.96
N GLY A 317 -15.43 30.48 23.37
CA GLY A 317 -15.75 31.82 23.86
C GLY A 317 -14.81 32.43 24.90
N LEU A 318 -13.67 31.76 25.24
CA LEU A 318 -12.73 32.30 26.26
C LEU A 318 -12.17 33.66 25.87
N PHE A 319 -12.13 34.01 24.58
CA PHE A 319 -11.61 35.30 24.08
C PHE A 319 -12.71 36.22 23.50
N GLY A 320 -13.99 35.94 23.87
CA GLY A 320 -15.16 36.70 23.41
C GLY A 320 -15.74 36.24 22.06
N PRO A 321 -16.94 36.75 21.71
CA PRO A 321 -17.72 36.23 20.56
C PRO A 321 -17.03 36.42 19.20
N LEU A 322 -16.33 37.53 19.02
CA LEU A 322 -15.60 37.79 17.78
C LEU A 322 -14.47 36.77 17.56
N MET A 323 -13.72 36.43 18.62
CA MET A 323 -12.66 35.43 18.50
C MET A 323 -13.22 34.02 18.39
N ALA A 324 -14.40 33.77 18.91
CA ALA A 324 -15.09 32.50 18.75
C ALA A 324 -15.48 32.23 17.28
N SER A 325 -16.02 33.23 16.59
CA SER A 325 -16.35 33.12 15.18
C SER A 325 -15.12 33.06 14.27
N LEU A 326 -14.03 33.75 14.62
CA LEU A 326 -12.76 33.73 13.88
C LEU A 326 -11.79 32.65 14.33
N ALA A 327 -12.24 31.70 15.16
CA ALA A 327 -11.39 30.68 15.76
C ALA A 327 -10.58 29.87 14.74
N THR A 328 -11.17 29.54 13.58
CA THR A 328 -10.48 28.80 12.52
C THR A 328 -9.25 29.55 12.00
N TYR A 329 -9.25 30.88 12.00
CA TYR A 329 -8.09 31.67 11.59
C TYR A 329 -6.93 31.64 12.61
N LEU A 330 -7.21 31.36 13.87
CA LEU A 330 -6.17 31.21 14.90
C LEU A 330 -5.29 29.98 14.66
N THR A 331 -5.72 29.06 13.81
CA THR A 331 -4.89 27.92 13.35
C THR A 331 -3.65 28.36 12.59
N LEU A 332 -3.62 29.58 12.06
CA LEU A 332 -2.42 30.20 11.47
C LEU A 332 -1.25 30.31 12.48
N SER A 333 -1.53 30.21 13.79
CA SER A 333 -0.48 30.06 14.80
C SER A 333 0.48 28.91 14.55
N ALA A 334 0.05 27.88 13.78
CA ALA A 334 0.92 26.80 13.36
C ALA A 334 2.14 27.26 12.55
N PHE A 335 2.03 28.39 11.81
CA PHE A 335 3.16 28.97 11.08
C PHE A 335 4.26 29.53 12.00
N VAL A 336 3.93 29.81 13.26
CA VAL A 336 4.90 30.24 14.29
C VAL A 336 5.37 29.03 15.11
N VAL A 337 4.44 28.20 15.55
CA VAL A 337 4.73 27.07 16.45
C VAL A 337 5.59 25.99 15.75
N SER A 338 5.31 25.69 14.47
CA SER A 338 6.06 24.67 13.74
C SER A 338 7.56 25.01 13.61
N PRO A 339 7.97 26.20 13.15
CA PRO A 339 9.39 26.58 13.14
C PRO A 339 10.05 26.60 14.52
N VAL A 340 9.33 27.04 15.55
CA VAL A 340 9.85 27.06 16.92
C VAL A 340 10.17 25.65 17.40
N ILE A 341 9.27 24.68 17.22
CA ILE A 341 9.52 23.28 17.57
C ILE A 341 10.62 22.68 16.70
N ALA A 342 10.64 22.98 15.39
CA ALA A 342 11.68 22.49 14.47
C ALA A 342 13.06 22.99 14.89
N PHE A 343 13.19 24.26 15.26
CA PHE A 343 14.41 24.86 15.79
C PHE A 343 14.83 24.23 17.11
N ALA A 344 13.91 24.11 18.07
CA ALA A 344 14.17 23.51 19.37
C ALA A 344 14.62 22.04 19.27
N THR A 345 14.06 21.27 18.34
CA THR A 345 14.40 19.87 18.08
C THR A 345 15.57 19.69 17.11
N LYS A 346 16.11 20.79 16.57
CA LYS A 346 17.20 20.79 15.58
C LYS A 346 16.92 19.87 14.39
N GLY A 347 15.69 19.75 13.96
CA GLY A 347 15.26 18.90 12.86
C GLY A 347 15.44 17.39 13.05
N LYS A 348 15.71 16.92 14.28
CA LYS A 348 16.06 15.52 14.58
C LYS A 348 14.99 14.50 14.18
N TYR A 349 13.71 14.87 14.31
CA TYR A 349 12.59 13.91 14.20
C TYR A 349 11.98 13.81 12.80
N TYR A 350 12.57 14.44 11.80
CA TYR A 350 12.11 14.30 10.42
C TYR A 350 12.55 13.00 9.77
N LEU A 351 13.83 12.63 9.96
CA LEU A 351 14.39 11.41 9.38
C LEU A 351 14.99 10.52 10.46
N ALA A 352 14.42 9.33 10.61
CA ALA A 352 14.96 8.29 11.47
C ALA A 352 16.17 7.59 10.84
N ARG A 353 16.21 7.55 9.51
CA ARG A 353 17.24 6.84 8.75
C ARG A 353 17.47 7.53 7.40
N LYS A 354 18.73 7.65 7.01
CA LYS A 354 19.09 8.25 5.72
C LYS A 354 18.95 7.23 4.58
N PRO A 355 18.47 7.65 3.39
CA PRO A 355 18.45 6.83 2.19
C PRO A 355 19.84 6.36 1.79
N ARG A 356 19.96 5.18 1.16
CA ARG A 356 21.22 4.67 0.64
C ARG A 356 21.67 5.47 -0.59
N GLN A 357 22.79 6.15 -0.48
CA GLN A 357 23.35 6.97 -1.57
C GLN A 357 23.81 6.13 -2.78
N SER A 358 24.26 4.89 -2.56
CA SER A 358 24.75 3.98 -3.61
C SER A 358 23.67 3.58 -4.62
N TRP A 359 22.39 3.82 -4.31
CA TRP A 359 21.29 3.49 -5.23
C TRP A 359 20.95 4.61 -6.22
N LYS A 360 21.45 5.82 -6.02
CA LYS A 360 21.17 6.98 -6.89
C LYS A 360 21.64 6.79 -8.34
N THR A 361 22.61 5.92 -8.57
CA THR A 361 23.12 5.60 -9.91
C THR A 361 22.37 4.50 -10.62
N LEU A 362 21.46 3.80 -9.91
CA LEU A 362 20.65 2.71 -10.46
C LEU A 362 19.36 3.29 -11.02
N GLY A 363 19.04 3.00 -12.27
CA GLY A 363 17.80 3.47 -12.90
C GLY A 363 16.56 2.86 -12.29
N SER A 364 16.56 1.56 -12.03
CA SER A 364 15.47 0.85 -11.34
C SER A 364 16.01 -0.27 -10.48
N ILE A 365 15.27 -0.61 -9.42
CA ILE A 365 15.59 -1.69 -8.47
C ILE A 365 14.36 -2.56 -8.30
N THR A 366 14.52 -3.88 -8.38
CA THR A 366 13.41 -4.83 -8.20
C THR A 366 13.13 -5.03 -6.71
N CYS A 367 11.87 -4.93 -6.32
CA CYS A 367 11.40 -5.21 -4.97
C CYS A 367 11.41 -6.72 -4.69
N SER A 368 12.02 -7.13 -3.57
CA SER A 368 12.12 -8.55 -3.20
C SER A 368 10.82 -9.20 -2.74
N ILE A 369 9.74 -8.42 -2.54
CA ILE A 369 8.44 -8.92 -2.09
C ILE A 369 7.46 -9.01 -3.25
N CYS A 370 7.27 -7.92 -4.01
CA CYS A 370 6.31 -7.90 -5.12
C CYS A 370 6.94 -8.13 -6.50
N GLU A 371 8.27 -8.27 -6.56
CA GLU A 371 9.06 -8.55 -7.77
C GLU A 371 8.91 -7.53 -8.90
N HIS A 372 8.37 -6.33 -8.61
CA HIS A 372 8.23 -5.25 -9.57
C HIS A 372 9.43 -4.30 -9.49
N PRO A 373 9.87 -3.73 -10.63
CA PRO A 373 10.92 -2.72 -10.67
C PRO A 373 10.35 -1.35 -10.28
N PHE A 374 11.08 -0.62 -9.45
CA PHE A 374 10.75 0.74 -9.01
C PHE A 374 11.98 1.65 -9.09
N GLU A 375 11.76 2.94 -9.13
CA GLU A 375 12.82 3.94 -9.04
C GLU A 375 13.52 3.86 -7.67
N HIS A 376 14.79 4.22 -7.62
CA HIS A 376 15.58 4.14 -6.38
C HIS A 376 15.00 4.99 -5.23
N GLU A 377 14.28 6.07 -5.57
CA GLU A 377 13.61 6.94 -4.62
C GLU A 377 12.45 6.26 -3.90
N ASP A 378 11.83 5.26 -4.52
CA ASP A 378 10.73 4.48 -3.94
C ASP A 378 11.22 3.25 -3.15
N MET A 379 12.53 2.98 -3.16
CA MET A 379 13.12 1.78 -2.56
C MET A 379 13.74 2.04 -1.20
N ALA A 380 13.62 1.05 -0.30
CA ALA A 380 14.26 1.02 0.99
C ALA A 380 14.92 -0.34 1.25
N TRP A 381 16.02 -0.36 2.00
CA TRP A 381 16.63 -1.61 2.43
C TRP A 381 15.91 -2.16 3.66
N CYS A 382 15.42 -3.38 3.59
CA CYS A 382 14.80 -4.08 4.71
C CYS A 382 15.76 -5.07 5.37
N PRO A 383 16.12 -4.91 6.67
CA PRO A 383 16.96 -5.85 7.37
C PRO A 383 16.34 -7.23 7.55
N ALA A 384 15.01 -7.29 7.70
CA ALA A 384 14.27 -8.54 7.88
C ALA A 384 14.34 -9.46 6.64
N TYR A 385 14.38 -8.87 5.45
CA TYR A 385 14.52 -9.59 4.19
C TYR A 385 15.97 -9.60 3.67
N ALA A 386 16.87 -8.86 4.31
CA ALA A 386 18.23 -8.59 3.84
C ALA A 386 18.27 -8.15 2.36
N ALA A 387 17.27 -7.38 1.91
CA ALA A 387 17.00 -7.09 0.50
C ALA A 387 16.31 -5.72 0.29
N PRO A 388 16.33 -5.16 -0.93
CA PRO A 388 15.59 -3.96 -1.26
C PRO A 388 14.07 -4.26 -1.35
N ILE A 389 13.26 -3.38 -0.78
CA ILE A 389 11.79 -3.43 -0.84
C ILE A 389 11.23 -2.07 -1.23
N CYS A 390 10.10 -2.05 -1.94
CA CYS A 390 9.43 -0.80 -2.30
C CYS A 390 8.67 -0.19 -1.11
N SER A 391 8.35 1.10 -1.20
CA SER A 391 7.64 1.85 -0.16
C SER A 391 6.29 1.24 0.21
N LEU A 392 5.57 0.69 -0.77
CA LEU A 392 4.29 0.03 -0.58
C LEU A 392 4.45 -1.26 0.24
N CYS A 393 5.34 -2.16 -0.18
CA CYS A 393 5.61 -3.39 0.58
C CYS A 393 6.15 -3.09 1.97
N CYS A 394 6.99 -2.05 2.12
CA CYS A 394 7.47 -1.59 3.42
C CYS A 394 6.34 -1.13 4.35
N SER A 395 5.29 -0.51 3.79
CA SER A 395 4.15 -0.03 4.57
C SER A 395 3.15 -1.14 4.92
N LEU A 396 2.99 -2.12 4.03
CA LEU A 396 1.99 -3.19 4.17
C LEU A 396 2.53 -4.41 4.93
N ASP A 397 3.85 -4.65 4.91
CA ASP A 397 4.44 -5.82 5.56
C ASP A 397 4.66 -5.57 7.06
N SER A 398 3.93 -6.31 7.86
CA SER A 398 4.02 -6.26 9.32
C SER A 398 5.17 -7.09 9.92
N ARG A 399 5.80 -8.00 9.15
CA ARG A 399 6.79 -8.97 9.67
C ARG A 399 8.09 -8.33 10.11
N CYS A 400 8.47 -7.20 9.53
CA CYS A 400 9.74 -6.56 9.86
C CYS A 400 9.71 -5.79 11.20
N HIS A 401 8.52 -5.51 11.74
CA HIS A 401 8.33 -4.73 12.99
C HIS A 401 9.25 -3.52 13.12
N ASP A 402 9.52 -2.83 12.01
CA ASP A 402 10.44 -1.68 11.97
C ASP A 402 11.83 -1.94 12.59
N MET A 403 12.39 -3.15 12.40
CA MET A 403 13.76 -3.48 12.87
C MET A 403 14.80 -2.52 12.31
N CYS A 404 14.52 -1.87 11.18
CA CYS A 404 15.39 -0.87 10.57
C CYS A 404 15.49 0.46 11.34
N LYS A 405 14.54 0.75 12.25
CA LYS A 405 14.43 2.02 12.99
C LYS A 405 13.91 1.83 14.43
N PRO A 406 14.56 1.02 15.28
CA PRO A 406 14.04 0.67 16.61
C PRO A 406 13.82 1.88 17.53
N HIS A 407 14.65 2.93 17.38
CA HIS A 407 14.56 4.17 18.17
C HIS A 407 13.41 5.11 17.74
N ALA A 408 12.86 4.90 16.56
CA ALA A 408 11.84 5.75 15.96
C ALA A 408 10.43 5.15 16.00
N ARG A 409 10.25 4.00 16.68
CA ARG A 409 8.95 3.34 16.86
C ARG A 409 8.08 4.14 17.83
N LEU A 410 6.77 4.12 17.60
CA LEU A 410 5.78 4.78 18.46
C LEU A 410 5.97 4.44 19.95
N ASN A 411 6.07 3.15 20.27
CA ASN A 411 6.25 2.70 21.67
C ASN A 411 7.53 3.26 22.30
N THR A 412 8.63 3.34 21.55
CA THR A 412 9.90 3.91 22.03
C THR A 412 9.79 5.41 22.22
N GLN A 413 9.10 6.11 21.30
CA GLN A 413 8.86 7.55 21.40
C GLN A 413 7.95 7.89 22.59
N ILE A 414 6.83 7.17 22.76
CA ILE A 414 5.94 7.33 23.93
C ILE A 414 6.71 7.05 25.22
N GLY A 415 7.49 5.97 25.28
CA GLY A 415 8.31 5.65 26.44
C GLY A 415 9.32 6.77 26.76
N THR A 416 9.92 7.40 25.77
CA THR A 416 10.84 8.53 25.98
C THR A 416 10.10 9.75 26.53
N VAL A 417 8.93 10.09 26.01
CA VAL A 417 8.10 11.18 26.49
C VAL A 417 7.58 10.87 27.92
N ALA A 418 7.11 9.64 28.14
CA ALA A 418 6.61 9.23 29.46
C ALA A 418 7.68 9.37 30.54
N ARG A 419 8.94 9.02 30.26
CA ARG A 419 10.07 9.19 31.21
C ARG A 419 10.37 10.64 31.57
N THR A 420 9.92 11.59 30.77
CA THR A 420 10.08 13.02 31.07
C THR A 420 9.09 13.48 32.14
N PHE A 421 7.90 12.86 32.21
CA PHE A 421 6.80 13.27 33.09
C PHE A 421 6.51 12.28 34.19
N LEU A 422 6.85 11.00 34.06
CA LEU A 422 6.52 9.91 34.96
C LEU A 422 7.79 9.26 35.53
N THR A 423 7.72 8.83 36.77
CA THR A 423 8.81 8.05 37.37
C THR A 423 8.87 6.64 36.79
N GLU A 424 10.06 6.04 36.79
CA GLU A 424 10.27 4.67 36.27
C GLU A 424 9.35 3.65 36.96
N SER A 425 9.02 3.83 38.23
CA SER A 425 8.10 2.95 38.99
C SER A 425 6.67 3.00 38.43
N VAL A 426 6.19 4.18 38.03
CA VAL A 426 4.87 4.33 37.40
C VAL A 426 4.86 3.72 36.01
N ILE A 427 5.89 3.95 35.22
CA ILE A 427 6.02 3.37 33.87
C ILE A 427 6.05 1.83 33.95
N ALA A 428 6.81 1.27 34.89
CA ALA A 428 6.84 -0.16 35.11
C ALA A 428 5.47 -0.75 35.45
N LYS A 429 4.66 -0.04 36.27
CA LYS A 429 3.28 -0.45 36.59
C LYS A 429 2.36 -0.36 35.37
N LEU A 430 2.46 0.72 34.57
CA LEU A 430 1.64 0.92 33.38
C LEU A 430 1.94 -0.11 32.26
N THR A 431 3.16 -0.61 32.19
CA THR A 431 3.56 -1.63 31.21
C THR A 431 3.16 -3.05 31.59
N THR A 432 2.71 -3.29 32.85
CA THR A 432 2.14 -4.59 33.25
C THR A 432 0.83 -4.89 32.51
N ARG A 433 0.40 -6.15 32.48
CA ARG A 433 -0.90 -6.54 31.90
C ARG A 433 -2.06 -5.74 32.51
N LEU A 434 -2.06 -5.62 33.83
CA LEU A 434 -3.09 -4.88 34.55
C LEU A 434 -3.03 -3.37 34.27
N GLY A 435 -1.82 -2.81 34.16
CA GLY A 435 -1.62 -1.39 33.78
C GLY A 435 -2.11 -1.10 32.35
N ARG A 436 -1.80 -1.95 31.39
CA ARG A 436 -2.30 -1.84 30.01
C ARG A 436 -3.82 -1.96 29.94
N TYR A 437 -4.40 -2.93 30.68
CA TYR A 437 -5.85 -3.06 30.80
C TYR A 437 -6.48 -1.78 31.39
N GLY A 438 -5.95 -1.31 32.50
CA GLY A 438 -6.46 -0.08 33.12
C GLY A 438 -6.40 1.12 32.19
N MET A 439 -5.29 1.30 31.48
CA MET A 439 -5.11 2.39 30.52
C MET A 439 -6.08 2.28 29.33
N THR A 440 -6.22 1.10 28.72
CA THR A 440 -7.15 0.89 27.61
C THR A 440 -8.60 1.07 28.04
N ALA A 441 -8.98 0.53 29.20
CA ALA A 441 -10.32 0.69 29.75
C ALA A 441 -10.65 2.15 30.05
N VAL A 442 -9.74 2.89 30.73
CA VAL A 442 -9.94 4.31 31.05
C VAL A 442 -10.08 5.14 29.77
N ILE A 443 -9.22 4.97 28.78
CA ILE A 443 -9.29 5.72 27.52
C ILE A 443 -10.62 5.43 26.80
N SER A 444 -11.02 4.16 26.68
CA SER A 444 -12.24 3.77 25.97
C SER A 444 -13.50 4.22 26.70
N ILE A 445 -13.55 4.07 28.03
CA ILE A 445 -14.69 4.53 28.84
C ILE A 445 -14.80 6.05 28.83
N SER A 446 -13.68 6.77 28.88
CA SER A 446 -13.68 8.25 28.79
C SER A 446 -14.19 8.72 27.41
N ALA A 447 -13.81 8.04 26.34
CA ALA A 447 -14.31 8.36 24.99
C ALA A 447 -15.83 8.14 24.88
N ILE A 448 -16.33 7.01 25.40
CA ILE A 448 -17.78 6.73 25.45
C ILE A 448 -18.50 7.76 26.35
N GLY A 449 -17.93 8.09 27.49
CA GLY A 449 -18.47 9.09 28.39
C GLY A 449 -18.58 10.47 27.74
N ALA A 450 -17.56 10.89 26.99
CA ALA A 450 -17.58 12.15 26.24
C ALA A 450 -18.67 12.16 25.17
N ILE A 451 -18.84 11.08 24.40
CA ILE A 451 -19.88 10.96 23.37
C ILE A 451 -21.27 11.00 24.03
N LEU A 452 -21.49 10.21 25.06
CA LEU A 452 -22.78 10.18 25.76
C LEU A 452 -23.10 11.50 26.47
N SER A 453 -22.09 12.21 27.00
CA SER A 453 -22.26 13.56 27.56
C SER A 453 -22.67 14.58 26.51
N LEU A 454 -22.09 14.48 25.32
CA LEU A 454 -22.48 15.34 24.18
C LEU A 454 -23.93 15.07 23.78
N ILE A 455 -24.33 13.79 23.66
CA ILE A 455 -25.72 13.40 23.36
C ILE A 455 -26.67 13.90 24.47
N ALA A 456 -26.29 13.72 25.74
CA ALA A 456 -27.07 14.19 26.88
C ALA A 456 -27.32 15.70 26.83
N TYR A 457 -26.27 16.46 26.56
CA TYR A 457 -26.35 17.90 26.40
C TYR A 457 -27.30 18.31 25.26
N GLN A 458 -27.16 17.71 24.09
CA GLN A 458 -27.98 18.00 22.92
C GLN A 458 -29.45 17.68 23.11
N VAL A 459 -29.76 16.46 23.59
CA VAL A 459 -31.14 16.02 23.79
C VAL A 459 -31.78 16.78 24.96
N GLY A 460 -31.01 17.11 25.98
CA GLY A 460 -31.47 17.93 27.10
C GLY A 460 -31.85 19.35 26.69
N GLN A 461 -31.12 19.96 25.75
CA GLN A 461 -31.46 21.28 25.18
C GLN A 461 -32.73 21.20 24.31
N ALA A 462 -32.89 20.12 23.52
CA ALA A 462 -34.02 19.94 22.63
C ALA A 462 -35.34 19.64 23.40
N ALA A 463 -35.27 19.04 24.57
CA ALA A 463 -36.43 18.66 25.38
C ALA A 463 -36.24 18.99 26.88
N PRO A 464 -36.18 20.28 27.29
CA PRO A 464 -35.87 20.68 28.66
C PRO A 464 -36.82 20.11 29.70
N ALA A 465 -38.09 19.92 29.37
CA ALA A 465 -39.12 19.36 30.26
C ALA A 465 -38.83 17.90 30.71
N ASN A 466 -38.07 17.16 29.92
CA ASN A 466 -37.74 15.75 30.16
C ASN A 466 -36.26 15.53 30.47
N ALA A 467 -35.49 16.59 30.66
CA ALA A 467 -34.04 16.54 30.80
C ALA A 467 -33.56 15.60 31.92
N GLU A 468 -34.23 15.59 33.07
CA GLU A 468 -33.88 14.73 34.18
C GLU A 468 -34.00 13.24 33.88
N VAL A 469 -35.08 12.84 33.20
CA VAL A 469 -35.30 11.45 32.76
C VAL A 469 -34.27 11.05 31.71
N ILE A 470 -33.97 11.95 30.78
CA ILE A 470 -32.97 11.74 29.72
C ILE A 470 -31.58 11.52 30.34
N TYR A 471 -31.15 12.39 31.27
CA TYR A 471 -29.85 12.26 31.93
C TYR A 471 -29.76 10.97 32.75
N GLY A 472 -30.83 10.60 33.48
CA GLY A 472 -30.90 9.32 34.20
C GLY A 472 -30.74 8.11 33.28
N THR A 473 -31.45 8.14 32.17
CA THR A 473 -31.37 7.05 31.15
C THR A 473 -29.97 6.94 30.53
N ILE A 474 -29.39 8.07 30.13
CA ILE A 474 -28.02 8.10 29.54
C ILE A 474 -26.97 7.64 30.56
N LEU A 475 -27.15 7.96 31.83
CA LEU A 475 -26.25 7.49 32.89
C LEU A 475 -26.31 5.96 33.05
N ILE A 476 -27.51 5.36 32.98
CA ILE A 476 -27.65 3.89 33.01
C ILE A 476 -26.95 3.28 31.77
N VAL A 477 -27.19 3.83 30.60
CA VAL A 477 -26.55 3.41 29.35
C VAL A 477 -25.02 3.50 29.45
N PHE A 478 -24.50 4.59 30.05
CA PHE A 478 -23.07 4.75 30.27
C PHE A 478 -22.49 3.63 31.15
N PHE A 479 -23.15 3.27 32.25
CA PHE A 479 -22.65 2.19 33.11
C PHE A 479 -22.68 0.83 32.43
N VAL A 480 -23.71 0.54 31.63
CA VAL A 480 -23.80 -0.67 30.85
C VAL A 480 -22.65 -0.73 29.84
N PHE A 481 -22.41 0.35 29.09
CA PHE A 481 -21.29 0.41 28.15
C PHE A 481 -19.93 0.37 28.84
N ALA A 482 -19.79 0.97 30.03
CA ALA A 482 -18.55 0.92 30.79
C ALA A 482 -18.19 -0.52 31.20
N ILE A 483 -19.18 -1.31 31.64
CA ILE A 483 -18.98 -2.72 32.00
C ILE A 483 -18.58 -3.53 30.73
N ILE A 484 -19.34 -3.38 29.65
CA ILE A 484 -19.06 -4.06 28.38
C ILE A 484 -17.66 -3.70 27.87
N THR A 485 -17.34 -2.43 27.87
CA THR A 485 -16.00 -1.93 27.46
C THR A 485 -14.88 -2.45 28.35
N GLY A 486 -15.11 -2.55 29.65
CA GLY A 486 -14.16 -3.16 30.58
C GLY A 486 -13.86 -4.61 30.21
N ILE A 487 -14.89 -5.41 29.91
CA ILE A 487 -14.74 -6.80 29.48
C ILE A 487 -13.99 -6.89 28.14
N PHE A 488 -14.39 -6.10 27.16
CA PHE A 488 -13.72 -6.08 25.85
C PHE A 488 -12.27 -5.60 25.92
N SER A 489 -11.96 -4.62 26.77
CA SER A 489 -10.60 -4.15 27.00
C SER A 489 -9.72 -5.26 27.59
N TRP A 490 -10.27 -6.09 28.46
CA TRP A 490 -9.55 -7.26 28.98
C TRP A 490 -9.23 -8.28 27.91
N PHE A 491 -10.23 -8.68 27.10
CA PHE A 491 -10.01 -9.58 25.96
C PHE A 491 -9.03 -9.00 24.94
N TYR A 492 -9.10 -7.71 24.67
CA TYR A 492 -8.16 -7.04 23.79
C TYR A 492 -6.72 -7.15 24.30
N VAL A 493 -6.48 -6.90 25.57
CA VAL A 493 -5.13 -7.02 26.17
C VAL A 493 -4.62 -8.46 26.10
N LEU A 494 -5.48 -9.45 26.41
CA LEU A 494 -5.10 -10.86 26.30
C LEU A 494 -4.77 -11.26 24.86
N ALA A 495 -5.60 -10.87 23.90
CA ALA A 495 -5.37 -11.13 22.48
C ALA A 495 -4.09 -10.44 21.97
N HIS A 496 -3.85 -9.22 22.41
CA HIS A 496 -2.64 -8.48 22.09
C HIS A 496 -1.38 -9.15 22.65
N ASP A 497 -1.40 -9.59 23.89
CA ASP A 497 -0.28 -10.31 24.51
C ASP A 497 0.00 -11.65 23.80
N SER A 498 -1.06 -12.41 23.49
CA SER A 498 -0.93 -13.66 22.74
C SER A 498 -0.32 -13.43 21.36
N ARG A 499 -0.76 -12.39 20.67
CA ARG A 499 -0.21 -11.98 19.38
C ARG A 499 1.26 -11.59 19.48
N MET A 500 1.65 -10.80 20.48
CA MET A 500 3.04 -10.39 20.68
C MET A 500 3.97 -11.59 20.89
N VAL A 501 3.54 -12.58 21.70
CA VAL A 501 4.32 -13.83 21.92
C VAL A 501 4.46 -14.62 20.59
N ALA A 502 3.40 -14.74 19.83
CA ALA A 502 3.44 -15.44 18.53
C ALA A 502 4.35 -14.70 17.51
N GLU A 503 4.32 -13.37 17.50
CA GLU A 503 5.16 -12.54 16.65
C GLU A 503 6.65 -12.64 17.04
N GLU A 504 6.95 -12.66 18.33
CA GLU A 504 8.33 -12.83 18.85
C GLU A 504 8.90 -14.20 18.46
N GLU A 505 8.10 -15.28 18.61
CA GLU A 505 8.50 -16.61 18.20
C GLU A 505 8.70 -16.71 16.68
N SER A 506 7.80 -16.13 15.88
CA SER A 506 7.95 -16.04 14.42
C SER A 506 9.21 -15.28 14.01
N SER A 507 9.53 -14.17 14.69
CA SER A 507 10.74 -13.39 14.45
C SER A 507 12.01 -14.19 14.79
N ARG A 508 11.97 -14.95 15.89
CA ARG A 508 13.06 -15.85 16.30
C ARG A 508 13.29 -16.95 15.26
N GLN A 509 12.22 -17.59 14.80
CA GLN A 509 12.30 -18.62 13.74
C GLN A 509 12.87 -18.04 12.43
N ASN A 510 12.42 -16.88 12.00
CA ASN A 510 12.98 -16.19 10.83
C ASN A 510 14.47 -15.91 10.97
N THR A 511 14.91 -15.49 12.16
CA THR A 511 16.35 -15.25 12.41
C THR A 511 17.18 -16.54 12.33
N LEU A 512 16.63 -17.63 12.83
CA LEU A 512 17.27 -18.96 12.72
C LEU A 512 17.34 -19.43 11.26
N LEU A 513 16.24 -19.29 10.51
CA LEU A 513 16.21 -19.64 9.08
C LEU A 513 17.20 -18.82 8.26
N LEU A 514 17.32 -17.51 8.51
CA LEU A 514 18.31 -16.69 7.83
C LEU A 514 19.75 -17.12 8.13
N LYS A 515 20.04 -17.53 9.37
CA LYS A 515 21.35 -18.10 9.73
C LYS A 515 21.59 -19.42 9.00
N GLU A 516 20.61 -20.30 8.94
CA GLU A 516 20.69 -21.57 8.23
C GLU A 516 20.91 -21.38 6.72
N ILE A 517 20.12 -20.49 6.08
CA ILE A 517 20.31 -20.12 4.67
C ILE A 517 21.73 -19.57 4.43
N SER A 518 22.24 -18.75 5.33
CA SER A 518 23.60 -18.22 5.20
C SER A 518 24.68 -19.30 5.34
N ALA A 519 24.47 -20.28 6.22
CA ALA A 519 25.34 -21.43 6.37
C ALA A 519 25.31 -22.34 5.13
N HIS A 520 24.10 -22.65 4.63
CA HIS A 520 23.93 -23.41 3.39
C HIS A 520 24.63 -22.75 2.20
N LYS A 521 24.44 -21.45 2.00
CA LYS A 521 25.16 -20.72 0.92
C LYS A 521 26.67 -20.83 1.01
N LYS A 522 27.25 -20.81 2.22
CA LYS A 522 28.69 -21.00 2.42
C LYS A 522 29.12 -22.43 2.07
N THR A 523 28.33 -23.41 2.50
CA THR A 523 28.61 -24.83 2.20
C THR A 523 28.49 -25.12 0.70
N ASP A 524 27.46 -24.58 0.04
CA ASP A 524 27.28 -24.72 -1.41
C ASP A 524 28.45 -24.08 -2.19
N ALA A 525 28.89 -22.89 -1.78
CA ALA A 525 30.04 -22.23 -2.40
C ALA A 525 31.34 -23.06 -2.22
N ALA A 526 31.56 -23.61 -1.03
CA ALA A 526 32.71 -24.48 -0.77
C ALA A 526 32.63 -25.80 -1.55
N LEU A 527 31.43 -26.39 -1.65
CA LEU A 527 31.19 -27.60 -2.44
C LEU A 527 31.44 -27.35 -3.94
N GLN A 528 30.97 -26.23 -4.45
CA GLN A 528 31.19 -25.85 -5.85
C GLN A 528 32.68 -25.67 -6.17
N ASP A 529 33.44 -24.98 -5.29
CA ASP A 529 34.88 -24.80 -5.44
C ASP A 529 35.64 -26.14 -5.38
N ALA A 530 35.26 -27.00 -4.43
CA ALA A 530 35.85 -28.35 -4.33
C ALA A 530 35.53 -29.20 -5.58
N LYS A 531 34.32 -29.12 -6.11
CA LYS A 531 33.92 -29.80 -7.32
C LYS A 531 34.70 -29.32 -8.54
N GLU A 532 34.84 -27.99 -8.72
CA GLU A 532 35.60 -27.42 -9.83
C GLU A 532 37.11 -27.82 -9.78
N THR A 533 37.64 -27.83 -8.55
CA THR A 533 39.04 -28.28 -8.32
C THR A 533 39.21 -29.75 -8.67
N ALA A 534 38.29 -30.62 -8.23
CA ALA A 534 38.33 -32.05 -8.55
C ALA A 534 38.19 -32.34 -10.04
N GLU A 535 37.25 -31.63 -10.71
CA GLU A 535 37.05 -31.73 -12.16
C GLU A 535 38.29 -31.24 -12.95
N ALA A 536 38.95 -30.16 -12.48
CA ALA A 536 40.18 -29.66 -13.10
C ALA A 536 41.30 -30.66 -12.95
N ALA A 537 41.48 -31.27 -11.78
CA ALA A 537 42.48 -32.30 -11.51
C ALA A 537 42.24 -33.55 -12.38
N ASN A 538 40.97 -33.99 -12.49
CA ASN A 538 40.60 -35.15 -13.33
C ASN A 538 40.89 -34.89 -14.82
N ARG A 539 40.56 -33.65 -15.31
CA ARG A 539 40.89 -33.25 -16.69
C ARG A 539 42.42 -33.18 -16.93
N ALA A 540 43.20 -32.75 -15.96
CA ALA A 540 44.66 -32.73 -16.05
C ALA A 540 45.24 -34.16 -16.09
N LYS A 541 44.75 -35.10 -15.22
CA LYS A 541 45.07 -36.51 -15.21
C LYS A 541 44.84 -37.18 -16.57
N SER A 542 43.62 -36.97 -17.12
CA SER A 542 43.26 -37.56 -18.44
C SER A 542 44.15 -37.03 -19.57
N ARG A 543 44.44 -35.75 -19.60
CA ARG A 543 45.37 -35.14 -20.60
C ARG A 543 46.79 -35.72 -20.48
N TYR A 544 47.28 -35.87 -19.25
CA TYR A 544 48.62 -36.43 -19.01
C TYR A 544 48.74 -37.87 -19.51
N VAL A 545 47.74 -38.73 -19.24
CA VAL A 545 47.73 -40.14 -19.69
C VAL A 545 47.70 -40.22 -21.22
N VAL A 546 46.89 -39.38 -21.91
CA VAL A 546 46.84 -39.35 -23.37
C VAL A 546 48.18 -38.90 -23.95
N GLY A 547 48.75 -37.79 -23.42
CA GLY A 547 50.07 -37.30 -23.85
C GLY A 547 51.17 -38.34 -23.67
N LEU A 548 51.25 -38.96 -22.47
CA LEU A 548 52.28 -39.96 -22.17
C LEU A 548 52.14 -41.20 -23.12
N SER A 549 50.94 -41.59 -23.43
CA SER A 549 50.70 -42.73 -24.33
C SER A 549 51.20 -42.44 -25.76
N HIS A 550 51.06 -41.20 -26.25
CA HIS A 550 51.64 -40.81 -27.52
C HIS A 550 53.15 -40.80 -27.55
N GLU A 551 53.76 -40.28 -26.47
CA GLU A 551 55.22 -40.20 -26.29
C GLU A 551 55.84 -41.61 -26.17
N LEU A 552 55.12 -42.57 -25.53
CA LEU A 552 55.58 -43.96 -25.41
C LEU A 552 55.39 -44.76 -26.68
N ARG A 553 54.32 -44.53 -27.46
CA ARG A 553 54.03 -45.27 -28.68
C ARG A 553 55.02 -45.03 -29.78
N THR A 554 55.55 -43.82 -29.92
CA THR A 554 56.50 -43.42 -30.95
C THR A 554 57.82 -44.28 -30.91
N PRO A 555 58.56 -44.34 -29.78
CA PRO A 555 59.78 -45.17 -29.73
C PRO A 555 59.45 -46.66 -29.77
N LEU A 556 58.30 -47.08 -29.23
CA LEU A 556 57.87 -48.46 -29.25
C LEU A 556 57.58 -48.97 -30.68
N ASN A 557 56.90 -48.16 -31.51
CA ASN A 557 56.65 -48.48 -32.92
C ASN A 557 57.96 -48.56 -33.71
N ALA A 558 58.98 -47.76 -33.35
CA ALA A 558 60.31 -47.86 -33.98
C ALA A 558 60.96 -49.22 -33.59
N VAL A 559 60.93 -49.61 -32.32
CA VAL A 559 61.45 -50.90 -31.86
C VAL A 559 60.75 -52.04 -32.56
N LEU A 560 59.40 -52.00 -32.63
CA LEU A 560 58.63 -53.01 -33.28
C LEU A 560 58.90 -53.10 -34.80
N GLY A 561 59.01 -51.92 -35.45
CA GLY A 561 59.30 -51.87 -36.88
C GLY A 561 60.71 -52.47 -37.20
N TYR A 562 61.74 -52.10 -36.46
CA TYR A 562 63.06 -52.71 -36.63
C TYR A 562 63.07 -54.20 -36.27
N ALA A 563 62.40 -54.65 -35.23
CA ALA A 563 62.25 -56.05 -34.89
C ALA A 563 61.56 -56.85 -36.02
N GLN A 564 60.55 -56.30 -36.67
CA GLN A 564 59.86 -56.91 -37.81
C GLN A 564 60.75 -56.98 -39.08
N ILE A 565 61.54 -55.94 -39.33
CA ILE A 565 62.51 -55.94 -40.45
C ILE A 565 63.57 -57.01 -40.19
N LEU A 566 64.14 -57.08 -39.02
CA LEU A 566 65.18 -58.04 -38.67
C LEU A 566 64.66 -59.50 -38.61
N GLU A 567 63.38 -59.70 -38.23
CA GLU A 567 62.72 -61.02 -38.25
C GLU A 567 62.62 -61.59 -39.65
N ARG A 568 62.50 -60.73 -40.69
CA ARG A 568 62.41 -61.10 -42.09
C ARG A 568 63.75 -61.22 -42.82
N ASP A 569 64.86 -60.92 -42.11
CA ASP A 569 66.21 -61.01 -42.67
C ASP A 569 66.77 -62.42 -42.51
N ASP A 570 66.80 -63.17 -43.63
CA ASP A 570 67.29 -64.54 -43.71
C ASP A 570 68.81 -64.66 -43.44
N THR A 571 69.54 -63.58 -43.36
CA THR A 571 71.00 -63.58 -43.10
C THR A 571 71.30 -63.68 -41.60
N ILE A 572 70.32 -63.54 -40.71
CA ILE A 572 70.50 -63.57 -39.27
C ILE A 572 70.51 -65.02 -38.73
N PRO A 573 71.61 -65.44 -37.97
CA PRO A 573 71.68 -66.79 -37.42
C PRO A 573 70.55 -67.15 -36.48
N ALA A 574 70.08 -68.41 -36.52
CA ALA A 574 68.90 -68.88 -35.79
C ALA A 574 68.89 -68.58 -34.28
N PRO A 575 70.01 -68.59 -33.54
CA PRO A 575 69.97 -68.19 -32.12
C PRO A 575 69.62 -66.72 -31.92
N ARG A 576 69.99 -65.82 -32.84
CA ARG A 576 69.66 -64.35 -32.80
C ARG A 576 68.27 -64.04 -33.25
N GLN A 577 67.72 -64.82 -34.21
CA GLN A 577 66.31 -64.72 -34.62
C GLN A 577 65.36 -65.00 -33.44
N SER A 578 65.69 -65.95 -32.57
CA SER A 578 64.90 -66.19 -31.35
C SER A 578 64.84 -64.97 -30.42
N ALA A 579 65.98 -64.25 -30.29
CA ALA A 579 66.03 -63.02 -29.49
C ALA A 579 65.18 -61.88 -30.11
N ILE A 580 65.22 -61.75 -31.45
CA ILE A 580 64.40 -60.76 -32.16
C ILE A 580 62.89 -61.06 -31.98
N LYS A 581 62.48 -62.30 -32.03
CA LYS A 581 61.09 -62.70 -31.75
C LYS A 581 60.64 -62.32 -30.34
N VAL A 582 61.53 -62.47 -29.33
CA VAL A 582 61.25 -62.03 -27.99
C VAL A 582 61.10 -60.51 -27.90
N ILE A 583 61.98 -59.75 -28.54
CA ILE A 583 61.88 -58.26 -28.58
C ILE A 583 60.57 -57.87 -29.26
N LYS A 584 60.21 -58.41 -30.38
CA LYS A 584 58.96 -58.14 -31.05
C LYS A 584 57.74 -58.43 -30.18
N ARG A 585 57.70 -59.65 -29.56
CA ARG A 585 56.61 -60.02 -28.68
C ARG A 585 56.48 -59.12 -27.47
N SER A 586 57.58 -58.69 -26.89
CA SER A 586 57.60 -57.77 -25.77
C SER A 586 57.10 -56.38 -26.18
N ALA A 587 57.47 -55.91 -27.37
CA ALA A 587 57.02 -54.62 -27.91
C ALA A 587 55.51 -54.66 -28.23
N ASP A 588 55.02 -55.76 -28.86
CA ASP A 588 53.62 -55.97 -29.11
C ASP A 588 52.79 -55.98 -27.78
N HIS A 589 53.30 -56.67 -26.78
CA HIS A 589 52.68 -56.73 -25.46
C HIS A 589 52.60 -55.34 -24.79
N LEU A 590 53.69 -54.59 -24.83
CA LEU A 590 53.73 -53.23 -24.28
C LEU A 590 52.82 -52.28 -25.03
N SER A 591 52.70 -52.38 -26.37
CA SER A 591 51.72 -51.65 -27.15
C SER A 591 50.29 -51.92 -26.75
N GLY A 592 49.97 -53.20 -26.51
CA GLY A 592 48.66 -53.56 -26.00
C GLY A 592 48.32 -53.03 -24.61
N LEU A 593 49.30 -52.94 -23.71
CA LEU A 593 49.16 -52.34 -22.38
C LEU A 593 48.93 -50.83 -22.47
N ILE A 594 49.60 -50.13 -23.35
CA ILE A 594 49.42 -48.68 -23.57
C ILE A 594 48.05 -48.40 -24.18
N ASP A 595 47.57 -49.21 -25.15
CA ASP A 595 46.23 -49.09 -25.72
C ASP A 595 45.14 -49.35 -24.66
N GLY A 596 45.31 -50.38 -23.81
CA GLY A 596 44.44 -50.66 -22.69
C GLY A 596 44.36 -49.52 -21.69
N LEU A 597 45.51 -48.89 -21.37
CA LEU A 597 45.52 -47.72 -20.46
C LEU A 597 44.76 -46.50 -21.03
N LEU A 598 44.92 -46.28 -22.38
CA LEU A 598 44.15 -45.26 -23.10
C LEU A 598 42.65 -45.51 -23.06
N ASP A 599 42.26 -46.76 -23.25
CA ASP A 599 40.84 -47.12 -23.24
C ASP A 599 40.22 -46.99 -21.86
N ILE A 600 40.93 -47.35 -20.78
CA ILE A 600 40.52 -47.04 -19.41
C ILE A 600 40.36 -45.53 -19.20
N SER A 601 41.32 -44.72 -19.67
CA SER A 601 41.21 -43.26 -19.58
C SER A 601 39.98 -42.70 -20.36
N LYS A 602 39.63 -43.25 -21.50
CA LYS A 602 38.42 -42.87 -22.27
C LYS A 602 37.15 -43.29 -21.55
N ILE A 603 37.14 -44.43 -20.89
CA ILE A 603 36.02 -44.91 -20.05
C ILE A 603 35.82 -43.96 -18.86
N GLU A 604 36.90 -43.67 -18.09
CA GLU A 604 36.81 -42.76 -16.96
C GLU A 604 36.35 -41.34 -17.38
N ALA A 605 36.72 -40.91 -18.58
CA ALA A 605 36.30 -39.61 -19.15
C ALA A 605 34.90 -39.63 -19.79
N GLY A 606 34.22 -40.76 -19.80
CA GLY A 606 32.89 -40.90 -20.44
C GLY A 606 32.92 -40.72 -21.96
N ARG A 607 34.09 -40.92 -22.59
CA ARG A 607 34.30 -40.68 -24.03
C ARG A 607 34.41 -41.97 -24.87
N LEU A 608 34.16 -43.13 -24.24
CA LEU A 608 34.18 -44.38 -24.96
C LEU A 608 32.94 -44.48 -25.86
N GLN A 609 33.17 -44.58 -27.16
CA GLN A 609 32.10 -44.85 -28.12
C GLN A 609 31.98 -46.37 -28.33
N VAL A 610 30.80 -46.90 -28.09
CA VAL A 610 30.45 -48.30 -28.29
C VAL A 610 29.69 -48.41 -29.61
N TYR A 611 30.23 -49.21 -30.50
CA TYR A 611 29.57 -49.52 -31.76
C TYR A 611 28.96 -50.91 -31.70
N SER A 612 27.70 -51.03 -32.11
CA SER A 612 26.98 -52.30 -32.15
C SER A 612 27.06 -52.86 -33.56
N ASN A 613 27.82 -53.92 -33.77
CA ASN A 613 27.94 -54.61 -35.05
C ASN A 613 27.37 -56.02 -34.95
N GLU A 614 26.80 -56.54 -36.02
CA GLU A 614 26.45 -57.97 -36.15
C GLU A 614 27.71 -58.76 -36.42
N ILE A 615 27.97 -59.75 -35.60
CA ILE A 615 29.10 -60.70 -35.79
C ILE A 615 28.58 -62.10 -35.93
N ASN A 616 29.23 -62.87 -36.82
CA ASN A 616 28.99 -64.30 -36.90
C ASN A 616 29.65 -64.93 -35.66
N ILE A 617 28.87 -65.52 -34.79
CA ILE A 617 29.33 -66.08 -33.53
C ILE A 617 30.31 -67.23 -33.72
N GLN A 618 30.15 -68.02 -34.82
CA GLN A 618 31.02 -69.11 -35.17
C GLN A 618 32.42 -68.63 -35.50
N ASP A 619 32.52 -67.67 -36.39
CA ASP A 619 33.80 -67.05 -36.80
C ASP A 619 34.50 -66.37 -35.61
N PHE A 620 33.72 -65.77 -34.70
CA PHE A 620 34.23 -65.12 -33.50
C PHE A 620 34.80 -66.13 -32.51
N LEU A 621 34.10 -67.27 -32.28
CA LEU A 621 34.56 -68.30 -31.39
C LEU A 621 35.82 -69.02 -31.94
N ASP A 622 35.89 -69.25 -33.27
CA ASP A 622 37.08 -69.81 -33.92
C ASP A 622 38.29 -68.89 -33.81
N GLN A 623 38.11 -67.57 -33.91
CA GLN A 623 39.19 -66.59 -33.74
C GLN A 623 39.77 -66.51 -32.34
N ILE A 624 38.96 -66.78 -31.29
CA ILE A 624 39.42 -66.73 -29.89
C ILE A 624 39.95 -68.11 -29.41
N GLY A 625 40.00 -69.07 -30.30
CA GLY A 625 40.60 -70.41 -30.00
C GLY A 625 39.77 -71.29 -29.14
N ILE A 626 38.48 -71.08 -29.05
CA ILE A 626 37.51 -71.93 -28.31
C ILE A 626 36.72 -72.76 -29.31
N GLY A 627 37.31 -73.11 -30.46
CA GLY A 627 36.69 -73.94 -31.47
C GLY A 627 37.13 -75.41 -31.27
N HIS A 628 36.28 -76.22 -30.72
CA HIS A 628 36.02 -77.66 -31.02
C HIS A 628 35.18 -78.45 -30.02
N ASP A 629 34.79 -77.89 -28.87
CA ASP A 629 34.02 -78.68 -27.88
C ASP A 629 32.58 -78.24 -27.60
N PHE A 630 32.04 -77.35 -28.39
CA PHE A 630 30.61 -77.02 -28.33
C PHE A 630 29.82 -77.74 -29.39
N ALA A 631 29.36 -78.97 -29.06
CA ALA A 631 28.31 -79.65 -29.84
C ALA A 631 27.05 -78.74 -29.82
N PRO A 632 26.41 -78.46 -30.98
CA PRO A 632 25.22 -77.63 -31.00
C PRO A 632 24.09 -78.28 -30.25
N ALA A 633 23.78 -77.79 -29.04
CA ALA A 633 22.53 -78.15 -28.40
C ALA A 633 21.42 -77.59 -29.35
N LYS A 634 20.57 -78.57 -29.83
CA LYS A 634 19.39 -78.22 -30.61
C LYS A 634 18.46 -77.32 -29.78
N ILE A 635 18.58 -76.07 -29.94
CA ILE A 635 17.60 -75.05 -29.46
C ILE A 635 16.53 -74.97 -30.57
N ASN A 636 15.53 -75.82 -30.43
CA ASN A 636 14.35 -75.75 -31.29
C ASN A 636 13.31 -74.89 -30.62
N GLN A 637 13.55 -73.58 -30.58
CA GLN A 637 12.54 -72.55 -30.31
C GLN A 637 12.65 -71.41 -31.31
N PRO A 638 11.63 -71.20 -32.14
CA PRO A 638 11.60 -70.07 -33.09
C PRO A 638 11.29 -68.81 -32.27
N GLY A 639 12.25 -67.91 -32.16
CA GLY A 639 12.00 -66.56 -31.64
C GLY A 639 13.03 -65.95 -30.69
N LEU A 640 14.08 -66.67 -30.29
CA LEU A 640 15.09 -66.07 -29.39
C LEU A 640 16.34 -65.70 -30.20
N VAL A 641 16.34 -64.48 -30.75
CA VAL A 641 17.56 -63.83 -31.30
C VAL A 641 18.37 -63.30 -30.09
N THR A 642 19.32 -64.08 -29.62
CA THR A 642 20.28 -63.62 -28.61
C THR A 642 21.27 -62.67 -29.32
N ARG A 643 21.04 -61.37 -29.17
CA ARG A 643 22.00 -60.32 -29.63
C ARG A 643 23.17 -60.35 -28.66
N ILE A 644 24.31 -60.82 -29.08
CA ILE A 644 25.57 -60.60 -28.36
C ILE A 644 26.16 -59.29 -28.93
N THR A 645 26.18 -58.28 -28.08
CA THR A 645 26.80 -57.01 -28.44
C THR A 645 28.30 -57.09 -28.16
N ALA A 646 29.12 -57.18 -29.20
CA ALA A 646 30.58 -57.07 -29.02
C ALA A 646 30.97 -55.63 -28.83
N ILE A 647 31.63 -55.31 -27.70
CA ILE A 647 32.19 -53.99 -27.43
C ILE A 647 33.53 -53.88 -28.17
N THR A 648 33.59 -53.16 -29.28
CA THR A 648 34.85 -52.87 -29.97
C THR A 648 35.22 -51.39 -29.76
N THR A 649 36.49 -51.14 -29.48
CA THR A 649 37.03 -49.79 -29.31
C THR A 649 37.53 -49.19 -30.64
N ARG A 650 37.41 -49.92 -31.78
CA ARG A 650 37.79 -49.46 -33.12
C ARG A 650 36.56 -49.34 -34.03
N PRO A 651 36.48 -48.27 -34.84
CA PRO A 651 35.48 -48.19 -35.91
C PRO A 651 35.70 -49.33 -36.90
N PRO A 652 34.64 -49.84 -37.55
CA PRO A 652 34.79 -50.83 -38.61
C PRO A 652 35.70 -50.33 -39.70
N ALA A 653 36.62 -51.15 -40.16
CA ALA A 653 37.46 -50.81 -41.33
C ALA A 653 36.53 -50.68 -42.55
N VAL A 654 36.57 -49.48 -43.19
CA VAL A 654 35.89 -49.21 -44.48
C VAL A 654 36.64 -49.88 -45.57
#